data_89435888ea6779108b5115943990e810
#
_entry.id   89435888ea6779108b5115943990e810
#
_cell.length_a   1.000
_cell.length_b   1.000
_cell.length_c   1.000
_cell.angle_alpha   90.00
_cell.angle_beta   90.00
_cell.angle_gamma   90.00
#
_symmetry.space_group_name_H-M   'P 1'
#
loop_
_entity.id
_entity.type
_entity.pdbx_description
1 polymer ?
#
loop_
_entity_poly.entity_id
_entity_poly.type
_entity_poly.pdbx_seq_one_letter_code
_entity_poly.pdbx_strand_id
1 'polypeptide(L)'
;MANAIRDSRLAVPQLPPRHVSRPRLLAELDDAASSPLTLLSAGPGSGKTVLLTDWVRRGEGRVAWLNPTAADAEPRRFWHLLMPALRECGGAPRGLPASMPRGAAVDLVQMLFGTLPGPAAQLVVVIDDAHVLTHPEILEGLDSLIRGGQPGLRLVLAARSDPLLPLHRYRLAGQMRELRAADLAMTPGEIRAVLAVHGVSLGERDFGILAARTEGWTAGVQLSAMRMEGAEYPADFVSELALDHGSIGEYLMAEVLRQQPEAQCRLLIETSFLDEVTGPLADAVTGMTGCAEMLADLARDNSFVIPLDAAQTRFRYHQLFAEILRYLLQRSMRQDVDRLQMRAAAWYESCGDLGNAVYWAIQAGDRPHVARLLAQGGFAHAFVHRQDLSDLGLRDLLPLRLPEGAGPAEAGVFAVAGAVIKTVFADADSAAAELDRLPAATCGGTLADADLLVTSDLVQLVLGQKACDLRAVDAAANRILGRSGGASAPVMPGLRAAVLLAQASTHLWHGRHEDVGRLLDEALVTAGRDGLPGLELEALSMMAFVESYWSRMNRADEMAQAAHALSKQKRLTTPATLELAAALRSLIAGDLDGRARTLQQILLSDGVGSDPGLAAAFVLGQASVLLACGQVSAARVVLREAGRIPPVLAVQRDVMLAEIDILLGRPHAALRLLRGYRAGDFAALTAVPCARAHIALKDLRSAQDCIRGVLATASPQAGRVTLVDALLCGAQIAQLSEDPGRALEMLIRAMEVARGEIILPFVRVRDVFTGLLARHPAVAGRWPVPRTGSQPEPGAESVPAFPADLPDPLTQRELTVLRLLATSMSIIEIADELCLSVNTVKTHVAAIYRKLPATRRRDAVLRARQLELM
;
A
#
# COMPACT_ATOMS: atom_id res chain seq x y z
N MET A 1 69.75 -6.74 8.12
CA MET A 1 68.34 -7.05 8.38
C MET A 1 67.57 -5.80 8.01
N ALA A 2 67.16 -5.64 6.76
CA ALA A 2 66.38 -4.53 6.31
C ALA A 2 64.90 -4.88 6.58
N ASN A 3 64.26 -4.17 7.51
CA ASN A 3 62.83 -4.23 7.70
C ASN A 3 62.19 -3.61 6.43
N ALA A 4 61.90 -4.46 5.45
CA ALA A 4 61.13 -4.01 4.28
C ALA A 4 59.77 -3.54 4.78
N ILE A 5 59.47 -2.25 4.63
CA ILE A 5 58.13 -1.68 4.87
C ILE A 5 57.18 -2.52 3.98
N ARG A 6 56.36 -3.37 4.60
CA ARG A 6 55.34 -4.14 3.87
C ARG A 6 54.41 -3.14 3.14
N ASP A 7 54.27 -3.32 1.86
CA ASP A 7 53.33 -2.50 1.08
C ASP A 7 51.91 -2.73 1.61
N SER A 8 51.28 -1.68 2.13
CA SER A 8 49.96 -1.75 2.75
C SER A 8 48.88 -2.25 1.77
N ARG A 9 49.14 -2.16 0.47
CA ARG A 9 48.22 -2.64 -0.59
C ARG A 9 48.18 -4.16 -0.70
N LEU A 10 49.16 -4.86 -0.12
CA LEU A 10 49.27 -6.33 -0.13
C LEU A 10 48.78 -6.96 1.19
N ALA A 11 48.49 -6.18 2.19
CA ALA A 11 48.03 -6.64 3.49
C ALA A 11 46.51 -6.77 3.53
N VAL A 12 46.03 -7.90 4.06
CA VAL A 12 44.60 -8.05 4.38
C VAL A 12 44.20 -6.96 5.42
N PRO A 13 43.22 -6.11 5.16
CA PRO A 13 42.83 -5.06 6.08
C PRO A 13 42.46 -5.58 7.47
N GLN A 14 42.48 -4.70 8.47
CA GLN A 14 41.95 -5.03 9.80
C GLN A 14 40.43 -4.88 9.81
N LEU A 15 39.75 -5.80 10.51
CA LEU A 15 38.32 -5.67 10.76
C LEU A 15 38.06 -4.47 11.68
N PRO A 16 36.99 -3.70 11.47
CA PRO A 16 36.55 -2.67 12.40
C PRO A 16 36.36 -3.26 13.81
N PRO A 17 36.61 -2.48 14.89
CA PRO A 17 36.46 -2.99 16.26
C PRO A 17 35.07 -3.51 16.62
N ARG A 18 34.04 -2.97 15.98
CA ARG A 18 32.61 -3.34 16.16
C ARG A 18 32.04 -4.02 14.95
N HIS A 19 32.84 -4.91 14.35
CA HIS A 19 32.43 -5.72 13.22
C HIS A 19 31.31 -6.69 13.62
N VAL A 20 30.27 -6.75 12.80
CA VAL A 20 29.22 -7.77 12.85
C VAL A 20 29.43 -8.72 11.69
N SER A 21 29.72 -9.98 12.01
CA SER A 21 29.86 -11.00 10.99
C SER A 21 28.54 -11.31 10.29
N ARG A 22 28.64 -11.72 9.03
CA ARG A 22 27.50 -12.00 8.15
C ARG A 22 27.52 -13.46 7.67
N PRO A 23 27.11 -14.43 8.50
CA PRO A 23 27.25 -15.87 8.23
C PRO A 23 26.63 -16.29 6.90
N ARG A 24 25.53 -15.67 6.52
CA ARG A 24 24.86 -15.92 5.23
C ARG A 24 25.79 -15.67 4.04
N LEU A 25 26.45 -14.52 4.01
CA LEU A 25 27.35 -14.16 2.91
C LEU A 25 28.68 -14.91 2.97
N LEU A 26 29.15 -15.25 4.16
CA LEU A 26 30.33 -16.09 4.32
C LEU A 26 30.07 -17.48 3.74
N ALA A 27 28.92 -18.09 4.01
CA ALA A 27 28.54 -19.37 3.42
C ALA A 27 28.42 -19.28 1.89
N GLU A 28 27.88 -18.19 1.35
CA GLU A 28 27.84 -17.97 -0.10
C GLU A 28 29.24 -17.85 -0.72
N LEU A 29 30.20 -17.21 -0.05
CA LEU A 29 31.60 -17.16 -0.48
C LEU A 29 32.29 -18.52 -0.39
N ASP A 30 31.98 -19.34 0.61
CA ASP A 30 32.45 -20.70 0.74
C ASP A 30 31.89 -21.61 -0.37
N ASP A 31 30.58 -21.51 -0.67
CA ASP A 31 29.94 -22.25 -1.78
C ASP A 31 30.50 -21.80 -3.15
N ALA A 32 30.80 -20.51 -3.29
CA ALA A 32 31.46 -19.95 -4.46
C ALA A 32 32.88 -20.52 -4.64
N ALA A 33 33.36 -21.24 -3.63
CA ALA A 33 34.66 -21.93 -3.57
C ALA A 33 34.92 -22.90 -4.73
N SER A 34 33.92 -23.33 -5.46
CA SER A 34 34.05 -24.21 -6.65
C SER A 34 34.22 -23.45 -7.97
N SER A 35 33.97 -22.14 -8.00
CA SER A 35 34.01 -21.34 -9.21
C SER A 35 35.34 -20.62 -9.42
N PRO A 36 35.87 -20.56 -10.66
CA PRO A 36 37.13 -19.85 -10.98
C PRO A 36 37.08 -18.36 -10.65
N LEU A 37 35.89 -17.72 -10.79
CA LEU A 37 35.68 -16.31 -10.52
C LEU A 37 34.53 -16.10 -9.51
N THR A 38 34.78 -15.27 -8.49
CA THR A 38 33.75 -14.69 -7.64
C THR A 38 33.79 -13.17 -7.79
N LEU A 39 32.65 -12.56 -8.16
CA LEU A 39 32.54 -11.11 -8.35
C LEU A 39 31.60 -10.50 -7.29
N LEU A 40 32.14 -9.56 -6.51
CA LEU A 40 31.34 -8.69 -5.63
C LEU A 40 31.19 -7.32 -6.30
N SER A 41 30.04 -7.03 -6.87
CA SER A 41 29.80 -5.75 -7.57
C SER A 41 28.68 -4.95 -6.89
N ALA A 42 29.06 -3.88 -6.21
CA ALA A 42 28.13 -2.99 -5.51
C ALA A 42 28.77 -1.62 -5.23
N GLY A 43 27.95 -0.62 -5.02
CA GLY A 43 28.35 0.75 -4.73
C GLY A 43 29.28 0.90 -3.50
N PRO A 44 29.80 2.10 -3.26
CA PRO A 44 30.63 2.38 -2.10
C PRO A 44 29.86 2.15 -0.80
N GLY A 45 30.56 1.74 0.26
CA GLY A 45 29.96 1.50 1.56
C GLY A 45 29.09 0.24 1.69
N SER A 46 29.05 -0.65 0.67
CA SER A 46 28.27 -1.91 0.73
C SER A 46 28.92 -2.99 1.59
N GLY A 47 30.12 -2.75 2.14
CA GLY A 47 30.81 -3.67 3.04
C GLY A 47 31.62 -4.77 2.33
N LYS A 48 31.92 -4.66 1.04
CA LYS A 48 32.70 -5.65 0.26
C LYS A 48 34.04 -6.00 0.90
N THR A 49 34.87 -4.99 1.15
CA THR A 49 36.20 -5.14 1.76
C THR A 49 36.13 -5.81 3.13
N VAL A 50 35.17 -5.37 3.97
CA VAL A 50 34.96 -5.91 5.32
C VAL A 50 34.52 -7.38 5.26
N LEU A 51 33.58 -7.71 4.37
CA LEU A 51 33.13 -9.08 4.15
C LEU A 51 34.28 -10.00 3.69
N LEU A 52 35.04 -9.57 2.69
CA LEU A 52 36.18 -10.33 2.20
C LEU A 52 37.29 -10.48 3.26
N THR A 53 37.51 -9.44 4.06
CA THR A 53 38.46 -9.49 5.20
C THR A 53 38.00 -10.50 6.26
N ASP A 54 36.73 -10.52 6.63
CA ASP A 54 36.17 -11.50 7.60
C ASP A 54 36.26 -12.92 7.04
N TRP A 55 35.94 -13.11 5.77
CA TRP A 55 36.04 -14.39 5.09
C TRP A 55 37.47 -14.93 5.04
N VAL A 56 38.43 -14.10 4.60
CA VAL A 56 39.85 -14.48 4.50
C VAL A 56 40.44 -14.81 5.88
N ARG A 57 40.11 -14.09 6.91
CA ARG A 57 40.63 -14.30 8.27
C ARG A 57 40.10 -15.57 8.95
N ARG A 58 38.97 -16.10 8.49
CA ARG A 58 38.40 -17.37 8.98
C ARG A 58 38.91 -18.59 8.23
N GLY A 59 39.29 -18.37 6.96
CA GLY A 59 39.80 -19.46 6.11
C GLY A 59 41.23 -19.85 6.45
N GLU A 60 41.56 -21.14 6.33
CA GLU A 60 42.93 -21.67 6.42
C GLU A 60 43.68 -21.66 5.08
N GLY A 61 43.05 -21.06 4.02
CA GLY A 61 43.56 -21.09 2.65
C GLY A 61 44.69 -20.09 2.41
N ARG A 62 45.46 -20.33 1.35
CA ARG A 62 46.49 -19.37 0.87
C ARG A 62 45.82 -18.24 0.10
N VAL A 63 45.94 -17.00 0.61
CA VAL A 63 45.32 -15.82 0.01
C VAL A 63 46.37 -14.79 -0.39
N ALA A 64 46.38 -14.42 -1.66
CA ALA A 64 47.08 -13.25 -2.15
C ALA A 64 46.09 -12.06 -2.21
N TRP A 65 46.33 -11.06 -1.40
CA TRP A 65 45.46 -9.86 -1.32
C TRP A 65 46.11 -8.70 -2.10
N LEU A 66 45.32 -8.05 -2.96
CA LEU A 66 45.70 -6.85 -3.69
C LEU A 66 44.61 -5.76 -3.52
N ASN A 67 45.07 -4.57 -3.23
CA ASN A 67 44.24 -3.38 -3.25
C ASN A 67 44.88 -2.34 -4.22
N PRO A 68 44.62 -2.46 -5.56
CA PRO A 68 45.22 -1.60 -6.53
C PRO A 68 44.64 -0.18 -6.45
N THR A 69 45.51 0.79 -6.80
CA THR A 69 45.13 2.19 -6.99
C THR A 69 45.02 2.54 -8.48
N ALA A 70 44.51 3.72 -8.82
CA ALA A 70 44.49 4.19 -10.21
C ALA A 70 45.89 4.22 -10.88
N ALA A 71 46.97 4.38 -10.08
CA ALA A 71 48.36 4.30 -10.57
C ALA A 71 48.78 2.88 -10.97
N ASP A 72 48.12 1.88 -10.42
CA ASP A 72 48.38 0.47 -10.71
C ASP A 72 47.57 -0.05 -11.90
N ALA A 73 46.76 0.78 -12.54
CA ALA A 73 46.11 0.49 -13.83
C ALA A 73 47.12 0.32 -15.00
N GLU A 74 48.38 0.72 -14.83
CA GLU A 74 49.44 0.43 -15.76
C GLU A 74 49.87 -1.04 -15.64
N PRO A 75 49.99 -1.82 -16.74
CA PRO A 75 50.26 -3.26 -16.68
C PRO A 75 51.53 -3.63 -15.88
N ARG A 76 52.62 -2.90 -16.10
CA ARG A 76 53.86 -3.16 -15.36
C ARG A 76 53.67 -3.04 -13.84
N ARG A 77 53.01 -1.99 -13.40
CA ARG A 77 52.78 -1.76 -11.97
C ARG A 77 51.85 -2.78 -11.37
N PHE A 78 50.79 -3.16 -12.08
CA PHE A 78 49.86 -4.23 -11.64
C PHE A 78 50.61 -5.56 -11.46
N TRP A 79 51.39 -6.00 -12.45
CA TRP A 79 52.12 -7.25 -12.34
C TRP A 79 53.24 -7.20 -11.26
N HIS A 80 53.84 -6.02 -11.07
CA HIS A 80 54.78 -5.80 -9.97
C HIS A 80 54.10 -5.84 -8.61
N LEU A 81 52.83 -5.53 -8.49
CA LEU A 81 52.04 -5.65 -7.26
C LEU A 81 51.58 -7.08 -7.02
N LEU A 82 51.11 -7.78 -8.05
CA LEU A 82 50.64 -9.19 -7.95
C LEU A 82 51.78 -10.16 -7.56
N MET A 83 52.94 -9.98 -8.09
CA MET A 83 54.06 -10.92 -7.88
C MET A 83 54.51 -11.07 -6.41
N PRO A 84 54.74 -9.97 -5.64
CA PRO A 84 55.00 -10.07 -4.19
C PRO A 84 53.86 -10.72 -3.42
N ALA A 85 52.59 -10.39 -3.75
CA ALA A 85 51.41 -10.98 -3.10
C ALA A 85 51.37 -12.51 -3.25
N LEU A 86 51.68 -13.02 -4.44
CA LEU A 86 51.78 -14.45 -4.70
C LEU A 86 52.96 -15.11 -3.97
N ARG A 87 54.10 -14.42 -3.84
CA ARG A 87 55.25 -14.91 -3.06
C ARG A 87 54.96 -15.00 -1.57
N GLU A 88 54.39 -14.00 -0.99
CA GLU A 88 54.04 -13.95 0.45
C GLU A 88 53.08 -15.07 0.87
N CYS A 89 52.13 -15.45 0.03
CA CYS A 89 51.21 -16.55 0.33
C CYS A 89 51.80 -17.95 -0.08
N GLY A 90 53.03 -18.03 -0.54
CA GLY A 90 53.68 -19.28 -0.95
C GLY A 90 53.14 -19.86 -2.26
N GLY A 91 52.42 -19.05 -3.05
CA GLY A 91 51.84 -19.40 -4.37
C GLY A 91 52.74 -19.06 -5.56
N ALA A 92 53.86 -18.44 -5.34
CA ALA A 92 54.77 -18.05 -6.44
C ALA A 92 55.65 -19.19 -6.91
N PRO A 93 55.79 -19.40 -8.22
CA PRO A 93 56.69 -20.37 -8.80
C PRO A 93 58.13 -20.07 -8.45
N ARG A 94 58.92 -21.12 -8.25
CA ARG A 94 60.37 -21.00 -8.10
C ARG A 94 60.96 -20.61 -9.46
N GLY A 95 61.63 -19.43 -9.57
CA GLY A 95 62.30 -18.97 -10.78
C GLY A 95 61.65 -17.83 -11.53
N LEU A 96 60.60 -17.21 -11.00
CA LEU A 96 60.01 -16.01 -11.60
C LEU A 96 61.04 -14.85 -11.65
N PRO A 97 61.15 -14.11 -12.78
CA PRO A 97 62.06 -12.98 -12.92
C PRO A 97 61.68 -11.84 -11.96
N ALA A 98 62.67 -11.12 -11.44
CA ALA A 98 62.48 -9.97 -10.55
C ALA A 98 61.83 -8.76 -11.24
N SER A 99 61.86 -8.72 -12.59
CA SER A 99 61.25 -7.68 -13.41
C SER A 99 60.68 -8.25 -14.70
N MET A 100 59.54 -7.70 -15.18
CA MET A 100 58.80 -8.20 -16.33
C MET A 100 59.26 -7.54 -17.64
N PRO A 101 59.53 -8.32 -18.74
CA PRO A 101 59.67 -7.81 -20.08
C PRO A 101 58.37 -7.16 -20.61
N ARG A 102 58.46 -6.29 -21.65
CA ARG A 102 57.28 -5.74 -22.33
C ARG A 102 56.53 -6.85 -23.07
N GLY A 103 55.18 -6.93 -22.89
CA GLY A 103 54.30 -7.90 -23.58
C GLY A 103 54.27 -9.31 -22.97
N ALA A 104 54.83 -9.53 -21.77
CA ALA A 104 54.96 -10.86 -21.16
C ALA A 104 53.73 -11.27 -20.28
N ALA A 105 52.60 -10.57 -20.36
CA ALA A 105 51.41 -10.91 -19.52
C ALA A 105 50.90 -12.35 -19.81
N VAL A 106 50.86 -12.73 -21.09
CA VAL A 106 50.40 -14.08 -21.48
C VAL A 106 51.43 -15.16 -21.05
N ASP A 107 52.76 -14.86 -21.18
CA ASP A 107 53.80 -15.75 -20.75
C ASP A 107 53.82 -15.95 -19.24
N LEU A 108 53.53 -14.89 -18.46
CA LEU A 108 53.37 -14.96 -17.01
C LEU A 108 52.20 -15.83 -16.59
N VAL A 109 51.08 -15.67 -17.23
CA VAL A 109 49.90 -16.48 -16.98
C VAL A 109 50.19 -17.96 -17.27
N GLN A 110 50.93 -18.27 -18.38
CA GLN A 110 51.34 -19.64 -18.69
C GLN A 110 52.37 -20.16 -17.70
N MET A 111 53.32 -19.36 -17.21
CA MET A 111 54.25 -19.74 -16.15
C MET A 111 53.55 -20.00 -14.83
N LEU A 112 52.52 -19.19 -14.45
CA LEU A 112 51.70 -19.43 -13.28
C LEU A 112 50.99 -20.78 -13.40
N PHE A 113 50.43 -21.10 -14.59
CA PHE A 113 49.77 -22.38 -14.85
C PHE A 113 50.69 -23.60 -14.69
N GLY A 114 51.95 -23.47 -15.09
CA GLY A 114 52.92 -24.59 -14.98
C GLY A 114 53.46 -24.88 -13.58
N THR A 115 53.19 -23.98 -12.64
CA THR A 115 53.87 -24.01 -11.32
C THR A 115 52.95 -23.97 -10.12
N LEU A 116 51.60 -23.80 -10.33
CA LEU A 116 50.64 -23.84 -9.25
C LEU A 116 50.56 -25.23 -8.63
N PRO A 117 50.48 -25.34 -7.29
CA PRO A 117 50.31 -26.62 -6.63
C PRO A 117 49.00 -27.27 -7.11
N GLY A 118 48.99 -28.63 -7.21
CA GLY A 118 47.79 -29.35 -7.67
C GLY A 118 46.55 -29.11 -6.82
N PRO A 119 45.44 -29.75 -7.13
CA PRO A 119 44.10 -29.38 -6.59
C PRO A 119 43.96 -29.39 -5.06
N ALA A 120 44.94 -29.98 -4.35
CA ALA A 120 44.95 -30.01 -2.89
C ALA A 120 45.42 -28.71 -2.21
N ALA A 121 46.01 -27.75 -2.97
CA ALA A 121 46.45 -26.47 -2.39
C ALA A 121 45.75 -25.28 -3.09
N GLN A 122 44.58 -24.93 -2.61
CA GLN A 122 43.83 -23.82 -3.14
C GLN A 122 44.52 -22.48 -2.89
N LEU A 123 44.70 -21.70 -3.96
CA LEU A 123 45.20 -20.32 -3.94
C LEU A 123 44.09 -19.38 -4.32
N VAL A 124 43.76 -18.47 -3.44
CA VAL A 124 42.75 -17.42 -3.68
C VAL A 124 43.47 -16.09 -3.94
N VAL A 125 43.19 -15.46 -5.07
CA VAL A 125 43.67 -14.11 -5.37
C VAL A 125 42.51 -13.15 -5.20
N VAL A 126 42.57 -12.31 -4.19
CA VAL A 126 41.58 -11.25 -3.91
C VAL A 126 42.09 -9.96 -4.49
N ILE A 127 41.31 -9.34 -5.38
CA ILE A 127 41.56 -8.00 -5.89
C ILE A 127 40.44 -7.11 -5.41
N ASP A 128 40.71 -6.29 -4.40
CA ASP A 128 39.80 -5.29 -3.90
C ASP A 128 39.92 -4.01 -4.75
N ASP A 129 38.80 -3.32 -4.99
CA ASP A 129 38.70 -2.17 -5.93
C ASP A 129 39.13 -2.50 -7.38
N ALA A 130 38.81 -3.70 -7.88
CA ALA A 130 39.15 -4.16 -9.23
C ALA A 130 38.62 -3.28 -10.37
N HIS A 131 37.67 -2.39 -10.10
CA HIS A 131 37.12 -1.42 -11.09
C HIS A 131 38.16 -0.39 -11.60
N VAL A 132 39.29 -0.21 -10.88
CA VAL A 132 40.36 0.69 -11.32
C VAL A 132 41.20 0.06 -12.42
N LEU A 133 41.12 -1.24 -12.66
CA LEU A 133 41.88 -2.00 -13.64
C LEU A 133 41.19 -1.94 -15.02
N THR A 134 41.52 -0.93 -15.81
CA THR A 134 40.86 -0.70 -17.12
C THR A 134 41.74 -1.02 -18.33
N HIS A 135 43.05 -1.29 -18.12
CA HIS A 135 43.96 -1.53 -19.21
C HIS A 135 43.75 -2.89 -19.88
N PRO A 136 43.64 -2.97 -21.23
CA PRO A 136 43.35 -4.23 -21.94
C PRO A 136 44.30 -5.37 -21.61
N GLU A 137 45.59 -5.13 -21.50
CA GLU A 137 46.62 -6.16 -21.21
C GLU A 137 46.39 -6.79 -19.85
N ILE A 138 45.95 -6.05 -18.82
CA ILE A 138 45.60 -6.59 -17.51
C ILE A 138 44.33 -7.42 -17.62
N LEU A 139 43.31 -6.92 -18.32
CA LEU A 139 42.02 -7.60 -18.48
C LEU A 139 42.17 -8.91 -19.26
N GLU A 140 43.00 -8.92 -20.34
CA GLU A 140 43.36 -10.14 -21.09
C GLU A 140 44.07 -11.17 -20.21
N GLY A 141 44.99 -10.72 -19.36
CA GLY A 141 45.68 -11.58 -18.40
C GLY A 141 44.72 -12.20 -17.38
N LEU A 142 43.79 -11.40 -16.80
CA LEU A 142 42.76 -11.91 -15.89
C LEU A 142 41.77 -12.85 -16.60
N ASP A 143 41.34 -12.51 -17.82
CA ASP A 143 40.51 -13.38 -18.66
C ASP A 143 41.16 -14.74 -18.93
N SER A 144 42.45 -14.75 -19.22
CA SER A 144 43.22 -15.97 -19.44
C SER A 144 43.31 -16.82 -18.16
N LEU A 145 43.50 -16.20 -16.98
CA LEU A 145 43.49 -16.90 -15.68
C LEU A 145 42.12 -17.55 -15.39
N ILE A 146 41.03 -16.87 -15.68
CA ILE A 146 39.68 -17.38 -15.43
C ILE A 146 39.34 -18.52 -16.40
N ARG A 147 39.61 -18.35 -17.70
CA ARG A 147 39.33 -19.36 -18.74
C ARG A 147 40.22 -20.59 -18.64
N GLY A 148 41.44 -20.41 -18.17
CA GLY A 148 42.37 -21.53 -17.95
C GLY A 148 41.88 -22.56 -16.96
N GLY A 149 40.92 -22.23 -16.10
CA GLY A 149 40.17 -23.16 -15.24
C GLY A 149 41.08 -24.04 -14.36
N GLN A 150 42.23 -23.51 -13.89
CA GLN A 150 43.18 -24.30 -13.12
C GLN A 150 42.57 -24.79 -11.81
N PRO A 151 42.52 -26.11 -11.60
CA PRO A 151 42.05 -26.65 -10.31
C PRO A 151 42.97 -26.11 -9.21
N GLY A 152 42.43 -25.28 -8.34
CA GLY A 152 43.18 -24.73 -7.19
C GLY A 152 43.49 -23.24 -7.27
N LEU A 153 43.24 -22.53 -8.39
CA LEU A 153 43.31 -21.07 -8.45
C LEU A 153 41.89 -20.45 -8.47
N ARG A 154 41.69 -19.47 -7.65
CA ARG A 154 40.44 -18.69 -7.59
C ARG A 154 40.71 -17.19 -7.65
N LEU A 155 39.92 -16.49 -8.43
CA LEU A 155 39.94 -15.06 -8.48
C LEU A 155 38.69 -14.50 -7.80
N VAL A 156 38.85 -13.62 -6.82
CA VAL A 156 37.80 -12.90 -6.14
C VAL A 156 37.99 -11.43 -6.44
N LEU A 157 37.02 -10.83 -7.16
CA LEU A 157 37.04 -9.43 -7.53
C LEU A 157 35.99 -8.66 -6.74
N ALA A 158 36.39 -7.64 -5.99
CA ALA A 158 35.50 -6.67 -5.45
C ALA A 158 35.57 -5.38 -6.28
N ALA A 159 34.44 -4.89 -6.74
CA ALA A 159 34.39 -3.74 -7.63
C ALA A 159 33.18 -2.82 -7.31
N ARG A 160 33.29 -1.52 -7.64
CA ARG A 160 32.16 -0.60 -7.56
C ARG A 160 31.21 -0.77 -8.74
N SER A 161 31.75 -1.01 -9.92
CA SER A 161 31.02 -1.35 -11.16
C SER A 161 31.59 -2.63 -11.77
N ASP A 162 30.88 -3.20 -12.72
CA ASP A 162 31.33 -4.40 -13.40
C ASP A 162 32.66 -4.18 -14.13
N PRO A 163 33.68 -4.99 -13.87
CA PRO A 163 34.96 -4.91 -14.60
C PRO A 163 34.72 -5.18 -16.08
N LEU A 164 35.57 -4.58 -16.95
CA LEU A 164 35.49 -4.72 -18.40
C LEU A 164 35.92 -6.13 -18.90
N LEU A 165 35.54 -7.16 -18.17
CA LEU A 165 35.73 -8.55 -18.50
C LEU A 165 34.51 -9.12 -19.24
N PRO A 166 34.67 -10.19 -20.06
CA PRO A 166 33.53 -10.80 -20.75
C PRO A 166 32.62 -11.62 -19.81
N LEU A 167 32.04 -10.99 -18.79
CA LEU A 167 31.26 -11.62 -17.71
C LEU A 167 30.12 -12.52 -18.23
N HIS A 168 29.49 -12.13 -19.36
CA HIS A 168 28.46 -12.94 -20.00
C HIS A 168 28.93 -14.34 -20.39
N ARG A 169 30.21 -14.48 -20.81
CA ARG A 169 30.79 -15.78 -21.17
C ARG A 169 30.99 -16.66 -19.94
N TYR A 170 31.46 -16.06 -18.85
CA TYR A 170 31.68 -16.81 -17.59
C TYR A 170 30.37 -17.27 -16.97
N ARG A 171 29.31 -16.43 -17.07
CA ARG A 171 27.96 -16.82 -16.66
C ARG A 171 27.44 -18.03 -17.42
N LEU A 172 27.55 -17.99 -18.75
CA LEU A 172 27.10 -19.09 -19.62
C LEU A 172 27.91 -20.39 -19.39
N ALA A 173 29.19 -20.25 -19.06
CA ALA A 173 30.07 -21.38 -18.78
C ALA A 173 29.95 -21.91 -17.34
N GLY A 174 29.17 -21.29 -16.45
CA GLY A 174 29.08 -21.64 -15.04
C GLY A 174 30.39 -21.41 -14.27
N GLN A 175 31.29 -20.56 -14.79
CA GLN A 175 32.62 -20.28 -14.24
C GLN A 175 32.63 -19.11 -13.26
N MET A 176 31.51 -18.50 -12.95
CA MET A 176 31.46 -17.39 -12.00
C MET A 176 30.29 -17.46 -11.04
N ARG A 177 30.50 -16.86 -9.86
CA ARG A 177 29.48 -16.51 -8.88
C ARG A 177 29.47 -15.02 -8.69
N GLU A 178 28.31 -14.47 -8.41
CA GLU A 178 28.11 -13.03 -8.28
C GLU A 178 27.37 -12.72 -6.98
N LEU A 179 27.87 -11.70 -6.28
CA LEU A 179 27.20 -11.04 -5.16
C LEU A 179 26.99 -9.58 -5.57
N ARG A 180 25.72 -9.19 -5.69
CA ARG A 180 25.31 -7.86 -6.13
C ARG A 180 24.89 -6.99 -4.95
N ALA A 181 24.56 -5.73 -5.20
CA ALA A 181 24.13 -4.78 -4.17
C ALA A 181 22.97 -5.30 -3.32
N ALA A 182 21.98 -5.97 -3.96
CA ALA A 182 20.85 -6.56 -3.27
C ALA A 182 21.24 -7.71 -2.32
N ASP A 183 22.23 -8.55 -2.73
CA ASP A 183 22.73 -9.65 -1.92
C ASP A 183 23.53 -9.12 -0.72
N LEU A 184 24.28 -8.03 -0.96
CA LEU A 184 25.11 -7.36 0.05
C LEU A 184 24.30 -6.44 0.99
N ALA A 185 23.04 -6.19 0.73
CA ALA A 185 22.18 -5.44 1.64
C ALA A 185 22.03 -6.19 2.98
N MET A 186 22.03 -5.46 4.09
CA MET A 186 21.81 -6.02 5.43
C MET A 186 20.38 -6.45 5.61
N THR A 187 20.19 -7.67 6.07
CA THR A 187 18.88 -8.16 6.51
C THR A 187 18.43 -7.46 7.80
N PRO A 188 17.13 -7.45 8.13
CA PRO A 188 16.65 -6.91 9.40
C PRO A 188 17.36 -7.48 10.63
N GLY A 189 17.72 -8.78 10.61
CA GLY A 189 18.49 -9.41 11.68
C GLY A 189 19.93 -8.88 11.79
N GLU A 190 20.59 -8.66 10.65
CA GLU A 190 21.93 -8.08 10.60
C GLU A 190 21.94 -6.61 11.06
N ILE A 191 20.90 -5.83 10.70
CA ILE A 191 20.71 -4.45 11.19
C ILE A 191 20.56 -4.44 12.71
N ARG A 192 19.70 -5.32 13.28
CA ARG A 192 19.54 -5.43 14.74
C ARG A 192 20.87 -5.79 15.42
N ALA A 193 21.67 -6.68 14.82
CA ALA A 193 22.97 -7.05 15.37
C ALA A 193 23.95 -5.86 15.39
N VAL A 194 23.96 -5.02 14.35
CA VAL A 194 24.76 -3.78 14.35
C VAL A 194 24.31 -2.83 15.44
N LEU A 195 23.01 -2.58 15.57
CA LEU A 195 22.46 -1.73 16.62
C LEU A 195 22.84 -2.23 18.02
N ALA A 196 22.73 -3.55 18.25
CA ALA A 196 23.06 -4.17 19.52
C ALA A 196 24.54 -4.01 19.91
N VAL A 197 25.48 -4.12 18.94
CA VAL A 197 26.92 -3.90 19.20
C VAL A 197 27.21 -2.44 19.57
N HIS A 198 26.38 -1.49 19.11
CA HIS A 198 26.46 -0.08 19.51
C HIS A 198 25.62 0.27 20.75
N GLY A 199 24.99 -0.73 21.39
CA GLY A 199 24.14 -0.51 22.56
C GLY A 199 22.83 0.23 22.27
N VAL A 200 22.39 0.24 21.01
CA VAL A 200 21.18 0.93 20.56
C VAL A 200 20.00 -0.04 20.53
N SER A 201 18.89 0.34 21.18
CA SER A 201 17.61 -0.38 21.14
C SER A 201 16.53 0.54 20.58
N LEU A 202 15.85 0.09 19.53
CA LEU A 202 14.74 0.79 18.88
C LEU A 202 13.45 0.00 19.01
N GLY A 203 12.31 0.69 19.13
CA GLY A 203 10.99 0.09 19.01
C GLY A 203 10.75 -0.40 17.58
N GLU A 204 9.80 -1.33 17.39
CA GLU A 204 9.53 -1.93 16.05
C GLU A 204 9.23 -0.90 14.97
N ARG A 205 8.51 0.17 15.31
CA ARG A 205 8.19 1.26 14.38
C ARG A 205 9.44 1.99 13.90
N ASP A 206 10.28 2.43 14.85
CA ASP A 206 11.47 3.22 14.54
C ASP A 206 12.53 2.37 13.85
N PHE A 207 12.64 1.10 14.25
CA PHE A 207 13.42 0.10 13.53
C PHE A 207 12.95 -0.06 12.08
N GLY A 208 11.63 -0.15 11.85
CA GLY A 208 11.07 -0.24 10.49
C GLY A 208 11.42 0.98 9.64
N ILE A 209 11.37 2.17 10.22
CA ILE A 209 11.75 3.43 9.53
C ILE A 209 13.25 3.42 9.20
N LEU A 210 14.12 3.06 10.14
CA LEU A 210 15.56 2.98 9.90
C LEU A 210 15.89 1.98 8.78
N ALA A 211 15.32 0.77 8.86
CA ALA A 211 15.55 -0.28 7.86
C ALA A 211 15.07 0.13 6.45
N ALA A 212 13.90 0.77 6.36
CA ALA A 212 13.37 1.28 5.10
C ALA A 212 14.26 2.39 4.52
N ARG A 213 14.68 3.36 5.33
CA ARG A 213 15.52 4.47 4.88
C ARG A 213 16.92 4.04 4.45
N THR A 214 17.53 3.13 5.20
CA THR A 214 18.88 2.63 4.88
C THR A 214 18.87 1.60 3.75
N GLU A 215 17.73 1.02 3.42
CA GLU A 215 17.58 -0.08 2.45
C GLU A 215 18.63 -1.20 2.68
N GLY A 216 19.10 -1.37 3.92
CA GLY A 216 20.16 -2.30 4.28
C GLY A 216 21.57 -1.91 3.82
N TRP A 217 21.79 -0.69 3.35
CA TRP A 217 23.12 -0.19 2.98
C TRP A 217 24.04 -0.17 4.20
N THR A 218 25.12 -0.97 4.13
CA THR A 218 25.98 -1.28 5.28
C THR A 218 26.56 -0.03 5.95
N ALA A 219 27.11 0.91 5.17
CA ALA A 219 27.66 2.15 5.73
C ALA A 219 26.56 3.03 6.34
N GLY A 220 25.38 3.10 5.72
CA GLY A 220 24.26 3.86 6.25
C GLY A 220 23.79 3.32 7.61
N VAL A 221 23.65 2.01 7.72
CA VAL A 221 23.29 1.34 9.00
C VAL A 221 24.36 1.60 10.06
N GLN A 222 25.65 1.43 9.72
CA GLN A 222 26.75 1.60 10.65
C GLN A 222 26.88 3.04 11.14
N LEU A 223 26.81 4.02 10.26
CA LEU A 223 26.89 5.45 10.60
C LEU A 223 25.69 5.88 11.45
N SER A 224 24.50 5.36 11.15
CA SER A 224 23.31 5.58 11.97
C SER A 224 23.47 5.01 13.38
N ALA A 225 23.97 3.77 13.49
CA ALA A 225 24.20 3.14 14.79
C ALA A 225 25.23 3.91 15.65
N MET A 226 26.34 4.33 15.00
CA MET A 226 27.38 5.14 15.69
C MET A 226 26.82 6.47 16.19
N ARG A 227 25.92 7.11 15.46
CA ARG A 227 25.32 8.37 15.84
C ARG A 227 24.32 8.23 16.99
N MET A 228 23.59 7.14 17.00
CA MET A 228 22.63 6.83 18.08
C MET A 228 23.31 6.30 19.35
N GLU A 229 24.58 5.97 19.28
CA GLU A 229 25.33 5.43 20.41
C GLU A 229 25.40 6.45 21.57
N GLY A 230 24.98 6.01 22.77
CA GLY A 230 24.94 6.86 23.96
C GLY A 230 23.84 7.92 23.98
N ALA A 231 22.97 7.96 22.97
CA ALA A 231 21.84 8.89 22.97
C ALA A 231 20.76 8.46 23.98
N GLU A 232 20.22 9.41 24.71
CA GLU A 232 19.14 9.19 25.69
C GLU A 232 17.83 8.77 24.98
N TYR A 233 17.58 9.29 23.77
CA TYR A 233 16.41 9.01 22.93
C TYR A 233 16.84 8.67 21.50
N PRO A 234 17.30 7.43 21.23
CA PRO A 234 17.75 7.04 19.87
C PRO A 234 16.68 7.18 18.77
N ALA A 235 15.40 7.07 19.13
CA ALA A 235 14.28 7.20 18.20
C ALA A 235 14.18 8.60 17.55
N ASP A 236 14.58 9.66 18.26
CA ASP A 236 14.55 11.02 17.73
C ASP A 236 15.50 11.17 16.53
N PHE A 237 16.66 10.50 16.57
CA PHE A 237 17.61 10.50 15.46
C PHE A 237 17.09 9.77 14.22
N VAL A 238 16.20 8.77 14.39
CA VAL A 238 15.62 8.05 13.24
C VAL A 238 14.74 8.98 12.40
N SER A 239 13.99 9.88 13.06
CA SER A 239 13.18 10.90 12.37
C SER A 239 14.03 11.99 11.71
N GLU A 240 15.18 12.34 12.30
CA GLU A 240 16.08 13.40 11.83
C GLU A 240 17.18 12.92 10.88
N LEU A 241 17.26 11.62 10.58
CA LEU A 241 18.34 10.98 9.81
C LEU A 241 18.64 11.68 8.48
N ALA A 242 17.62 12.32 7.88
CA ALA A 242 17.71 13.06 6.62
C ALA A 242 18.12 14.52 6.79
N LEU A 243 17.86 15.13 7.95
CA LEU A 243 18.04 16.57 8.17
C LEU A 243 19.45 16.93 8.65
N ASP A 244 20.17 15.93 9.12
CA ASP A 244 21.46 16.17 9.73
C ASP A 244 22.62 15.84 8.77
N HIS A 245 23.36 16.93 8.42
CA HIS A 245 24.53 16.90 7.53
C HIS A 245 25.72 16.19 8.17
N GLY A 246 25.48 15.22 9.06
CA GLY A 246 26.53 14.46 9.72
C GLY A 246 27.22 13.47 8.77
N SER A 247 27.86 12.49 9.36
CA SER A 247 28.78 11.53 8.72
C SER A 247 28.21 10.82 7.47
N ILE A 248 26.90 10.60 7.38
CA ILE A 248 26.27 9.97 6.20
C ILE A 248 26.28 10.95 5.00
N GLY A 249 25.88 12.19 5.22
CA GLY A 249 25.88 13.22 4.20
C GLY A 249 27.30 13.49 3.67
N GLU A 250 28.26 13.65 4.58
CA GLU A 250 29.67 13.85 4.23
C GLU A 250 30.22 12.66 3.43
N TYR A 251 29.89 11.43 3.83
CA TYR A 251 30.30 10.23 3.12
C TYR A 251 29.74 10.19 1.68
N LEU A 252 28.44 10.40 1.50
CA LEU A 252 27.80 10.37 0.18
C LEU A 252 28.27 11.51 -0.71
N MET A 253 28.52 12.68 -0.13
CA MET A 253 29.12 13.82 -0.86
C MET A 253 30.52 13.52 -1.36
N ALA A 254 31.36 12.92 -0.51
CA ALA A 254 32.77 12.67 -0.84
C ALA A 254 32.95 11.48 -1.80
N GLU A 255 32.25 10.37 -1.50
CA GLU A 255 32.46 9.09 -2.17
C GLU A 255 31.58 8.88 -3.41
N VAL A 256 30.49 9.64 -3.52
CA VAL A 256 29.53 9.47 -4.62
C VAL A 256 29.48 10.71 -5.48
N LEU A 257 29.01 11.84 -4.93
CA LEU A 257 28.65 12.99 -5.74
C LEU A 257 29.88 13.72 -6.32
N ARG A 258 30.95 13.93 -5.52
CA ARG A 258 32.17 14.62 -6.00
C ARG A 258 32.95 13.84 -7.06
N GLN A 259 32.66 12.56 -7.22
CA GLN A 259 33.32 11.74 -8.25
C GLN A 259 32.59 11.80 -9.60
N GLN A 260 31.38 12.38 -9.65
CA GLN A 260 30.59 12.47 -10.87
C GLN A 260 30.94 13.73 -11.68
N PRO A 261 30.82 13.67 -13.00
CA PRO A 261 30.89 14.85 -13.87
C PRO A 261 29.83 15.88 -13.51
N GLU A 262 30.10 17.17 -13.76
CA GLU A 262 29.21 18.28 -13.41
C GLU A 262 27.80 18.11 -13.98
N ALA A 263 27.66 17.59 -15.20
CA ALA A 263 26.37 17.33 -15.85
C ALA A 263 25.56 16.25 -15.08
N GLN A 264 26.22 15.19 -14.59
CA GLN A 264 25.57 14.15 -13.81
C GLN A 264 25.20 14.64 -12.41
N CYS A 265 26.07 15.46 -11.76
CA CYS A 265 25.73 16.11 -10.49
C CYS A 265 24.49 16.98 -10.63
N ARG A 266 24.43 17.77 -11.69
CA ARG A 266 23.29 18.63 -11.99
C ARG A 266 22.01 17.81 -12.22
N LEU A 267 22.08 16.76 -13.04
CA LEU A 267 20.98 15.83 -13.25
C LEU A 267 20.45 15.28 -11.93
N LEU A 268 21.33 14.73 -11.08
CA LEU A 268 20.97 14.13 -9.80
C LEU A 268 20.28 15.13 -8.85
N ILE A 269 20.82 16.36 -8.75
CA ILE A 269 20.29 17.40 -7.87
C ILE A 269 18.95 17.91 -8.39
N GLU A 270 18.86 18.29 -9.67
CA GLU A 270 17.66 18.92 -10.25
C GLU A 270 16.46 17.95 -10.36
N THR A 271 16.69 16.63 -10.40
CA THR A 271 15.63 15.63 -10.45
C THR A 271 15.37 14.94 -9.11
N SER A 272 16.07 15.32 -8.04
CA SER A 272 16.02 14.65 -6.73
C SER A 272 14.66 14.68 -6.04
N PHE A 273 13.79 15.61 -6.38
CA PHE A 273 12.44 15.74 -5.84
C PHE A 273 11.46 14.73 -6.45
N LEU A 274 11.81 14.10 -7.58
CA LEU A 274 11.01 13.06 -8.23
C LEU A 274 11.21 11.72 -7.52
N ASP A 275 10.12 10.98 -7.30
CA ASP A 275 10.20 9.64 -6.74
C ASP A 275 10.63 8.61 -7.79
N GLU A 276 10.27 8.86 -9.03
CA GLU A 276 10.68 8.08 -10.20
C GLU A 276 11.19 9.01 -11.30
N VAL A 277 12.30 8.63 -11.91
CA VAL A 277 12.96 9.42 -12.96
C VAL A 277 13.04 8.59 -14.24
N THR A 278 12.58 9.19 -15.34
CA THR A 278 12.78 8.66 -16.71
C THR A 278 13.65 9.64 -17.50
N GLY A 279 14.31 9.16 -18.55
CA GLY A 279 15.14 10.02 -19.40
C GLY A 279 14.37 11.23 -19.93
N PRO A 280 13.21 11.05 -20.59
CA PRO A 280 12.41 12.17 -21.11
C PRO A 280 11.93 13.16 -20.04
N LEU A 281 11.55 12.67 -18.85
CA LEU A 281 11.17 13.54 -17.73
C LEU A 281 12.38 14.36 -17.23
N ALA A 282 13.54 13.71 -17.11
CA ALA A 282 14.77 14.36 -16.69
C ALA A 282 15.23 15.42 -17.71
N ASP A 283 15.13 15.13 -19.01
CA ASP A 283 15.42 16.10 -20.07
C ASP A 283 14.50 17.33 -19.96
N ALA A 284 13.21 17.11 -19.75
CA ALA A 284 12.22 18.18 -19.59
C ALA A 284 12.47 19.03 -18.33
N VAL A 285 12.75 18.42 -17.20
CA VAL A 285 12.97 19.10 -15.92
C VAL A 285 14.27 19.90 -15.93
N THR A 286 15.39 19.28 -16.34
CA THR A 286 16.71 19.91 -16.31
C THR A 286 16.96 20.85 -17.51
N GLY A 287 16.24 20.63 -18.62
CA GLY A 287 16.51 21.29 -19.91
C GLY A 287 17.78 20.77 -20.58
N MET A 288 18.31 19.64 -20.14
CA MET A 288 19.42 18.93 -20.75
C MET A 288 18.91 17.94 -21.81
N THR A 289 19.79 17.28 -22.51
CA THR A 289 19.49 16.18 -23.43
C THR A 289 20.40 15.00 -23.12
N GLY A 290 19.91 13.76 -23.35
CA GLY A 290 20.69 12.55 -23.10
C GLY A 290 20.67 12.08 -21.64
N CYS A 291 19.73 12.54 -20.83
CA CYS A 291 19.62 12.11 -19.43
C CYS A 291 19.34 10.60 -19.29
N ALA A 292 18.73 9.98 -20.30
CA ALA A 292 18.52 8.52 -20.28
C ALA A 292 19.85 7.76 -20.22
N GLU A 293 20.81 8.13 -21.01
CA GLU A 293 22.14 7.52 -21.04
C GLU A 293 22.89 7.79 -19.73
N MET A 294 22.85 9.03 -19.23
CA MET A 294 23.47 9.40 -17.96
C MET A 294 22.89 8.62 -16.77
N LEU A 295 21.56 8.41 -16.72
CA LEU A 295 20.91 7.60 -15.68
C LEU A 295 21.32 6.14 -15.77
N ALA A 296 21.41 5.59 -17.00
CA ALA A 296 21.86 4.22 -17.22
C ALA A 296 23.33 4.01 -16.82
N ASP A 297 24.20 4.99 -17.10
CA ASP A 297 25.60 4.96 -16.68
C ASP A 297 25.71 5.02 -15.15
N LEU A 298 25.03 5.95 -14.49
CA LEU A 298 24.98 6.05 -13.03
C LEU A 298 24.45 4.75 -12.36
N ALA A 299 23.45 4.12 -12.95
CA ALA A 299 22.94 2.84 -12.47
C ALA A 299 23.96 1.71 -12.66
N ARG A 300 24.67 1.68 -13.79
CA ARG A 300 25.72 0.69 -14.08
C ARG A 300 26.91 0.82 -13.12
N ASP A 301 27.24 2.06 -12.75
CA ASP A 301 28.31 2.36 -11.80
C ASP A 301 27.87 2.21 -10.34
N ASN A 302 26.68 1.68 -10.07
CA ASN A 302 26.12 1.52 -8.73
C ASN A 302 26.15 2.84 -7.91
N SER A 303 25.89 3.97 -8.56
CA SER A 303 25.96 5.32 -7.95
C SER A 303 24.67 5.70 -7.24
N PHE A 304 24.02 4.77 -6.51
CA PHE A 304 22.76 4.97 -5.80
C PHE A 304 21.56 5.31 -6.70
N VAL A 305 21.68 5.04 -8.01
CA VAL A 305 20.60 5.07 -8.99
C VAL A 305 20.17 3.64 -9.28
N ILE A 306 18.91 3.33 -8.99
CA ILE A 306 18.36 1.96 -9.01
C ILE A 306 17.37 1.86 -10.17
N PRO A 307 17.61 0.97 -11.15
CA PRO A 307 16.65 0.72 -12.22
C PRO A 307 15.42 0.00 -11.67
N LEU A 308 14.24 0.44 -12.10
CA LEU A 308 12.96 -0.14 -11.69
C LEU A 308 12.43 -1.19 -12.68
N ASP A 309 13.00 -1.22 -13.90
CA ASP A 309 12.63 -2.15 -14.95
C ASP A 309 13.86 -2.78 -15.62
N ALA A 310 13.65 -3.93 -16.25
CA ALA A 310 14.72 -4.65 -16.95
C ALA A 310 15.25 -3.90 -18.20
N ALA A 311 14.44 -3.01 -18.78
CA ALA A 311 14.80 -2.17 -19.91
C ALA A 311 15.61 -0.94 -19.51
N GLN A 312 15.78 -0.70 -18.22
CA GLN A 312 16.47 0.47 -17.65
C GLN A 312 15.94 1.81 -18.23
N THR A 313 14.62 1.93 -18.28
CA THR A 313 13.95 3.17 -18.73
C THR A 313 13.42 3.98 -17.56
N ARG A 314 13.22 3.35 -16.41
CA ARG A 314 12.71 3.93 -15.19
C ARG A 314 13.72 3.73 -14.06
N PHE A 315 13.99 4.79 -13.32
CA PHE A 315 14.97 4.79 -12.23
C PHE A 315 14.39 5.45 -10.98
N ARG A 316 14.93 5.08 -9.84
CA ARG A 316 14.77 5.81 -8.57
C ARG A 316 16.11 6.00 -7.90
N TYR A 317 16.20 6.98 -7.05
CA TYR A 317 17.35 7.14 -6.19
C TYR A 317 17.21 6.31 -4.92
N HIS A 318 18.34 5.84 -4.37
CA HIS A 318 18.36 5.27 -3.02
C HIS A 318 17.85 6.31 -2.02
N GLN A 319 17.01 5.93 -1.06
CA GLN A 319 16.26 6.87 -0.23
C GLN A 319 17.15 7.90 0.48
N LEU A 320 18.19 7.47 1.21
CA LEU A 320 19.10 8.40 1.89
C LEU A 320 19.85 9.33 0.91
N PHE A 321 20.18 8.84 -0.27
CA PHE A 321 20.82 9.65 -1.29
C PHE A 321 19.87 10.72 -1.86
N ALA A 322 18.62 10.34 -2.16
CA ALA A 322 17.58 11.27 -2.58
C ALA A 322 17.35 12.39 -1.54
N GLU A 323 17.32 12.04 -0.26
CA GLU A 323 17.14 13.01 0.83
C GLU A 323 18.27 14.04 0.86
N ILE A 324 19.53 13.60 0.69
CA ILE A 324 20.69 14.48 0.64
C ILE A 324 20.67 15.37 -0.62
N LEU A 325 20.32 14.80 -1.77
CA LEU A 325 20.20 15.58 -3.01
C LEU A 325 19.10 16.64 -2.92
N ARG A 326 17.94 16.29 -2.32
CA ARG A 326 16.83 17.24 -2.03
C ARG A 326 17.29 18.38 -1.12
N TYR A 327 18.05 18.05 -0.10
CA TYR A 327 18.63 19.09 0.75
C TYR A 327 19.59 20.02 -0.01
N LEU A 328 20.46 19.47 -0.87
CA LEU A 328 21.35 20.27 -1.72
C LEU A 328 20.56 21.16 -2.68
N LEU A 329 19.50 20.65 -3.29
CA LEU A 329 18.59 21.39 -4.15
C LEU A 329 18.01 22.59 -3.39
N GLN A 330 17.45 22.36 -2.20
CA GLN A 330 16.86 23.41 -1.38
C GLN A 330 17.87 24.46 -0.90
N ARG A 331 19.10 24.04 -0.62
CA ARG A 331 20.16 24.95 -0.13
C ARG A 331 20.78 25.77 -1.22
N SER A 332 21.11 25.16 -2.36
CA SER A 332 21.89 25.80 -3.43
C SER A 332 21.04 26.40 -4.55
N MET A 333 19.79 25.91 -4.73
CA MET A 333 18.92 26.23 -5.86
C MET A 333 17.48 26.54 -5.42
N ARG A 334 17.28 27.05 -4.22
CA ARG A 334 15.93 27.30 -3.64
C ARG A 334 15.01 28.11 -4.57
N GLN A 335 15.55 29.07 -5.31
CA GLN A 335 14.79 29.91 -6.25
C GLN A 335 14.38 29.16 -7.53
N ASP A 336 15.02 28.02 -7.83
CA ASP A 336 14.77 27.23 -9.03
C ASP A 336 13.81 26.06 -8.78
N VAL A 337 13.55 25.69 -7.52
CA VAL A 337 12.72 24.54 -7.18
C VAL A 337 11.33 24.63 -7.81
N ASP A 338 10.65 25.76 -7.63
CA ASP A 338 9.31 25.99 -8.19
C ASP A 338 9.34 25.88 -9.72
N ARG A 339 10.39 26.42 -10.38
CA ARG A 339 10.57 26.32 -11.82
C ARG A 339 10.77 24.87 -12.29
N LEU A 340 11.54 24.06 -11.56
CA LEU A 340 11.78 22.64 -11.88
C LEU A 340 10.48 21.84 -11.72
N GLN A 341 9.74 22.10 -10.65
CA GLN A 341 8.43 21.48 -10.41
C GLN A 341 7.39 21.87 -11.47
N MET A 342 7.38 23.14 -11.91
CA MET A 342 6.53 23.59 -13.03
C MET A 342 6.88 22.88 -14.35
N ARG A 343 8.15 22.64 -14.62
CA ARG A 343 8.58 21.85 -15.80
C ARG A 343 8.13 20.41 -15.70
N ALA A 344 8.20 19.80 -14.51
CA ALA A 344 7.68 18.47 -14.28
C ALA A 344 6.15 18.44 -14.52
N ALA A 345 5.40 19.41 -13.96
CA ALA A 345 3.96 19.53 -14.18
C ALA A 345 3.60 19.64 -15.67
N ALA A 346 4.30 20.50 -16.41
CA ALA A 346 4.07 20.70 -17.84
C ALA A 346 4.41 19.43 -18.65
N TRP A 347 5.45 18.68 -18.27
CA TRP A 347 5.80 17.43 -18.92
C TRP A 347 4.70 16.38 -18.71
N TYR A 348 4.23 16.16 -17.45
CA TYR A 348 3.15 15.22 -17.14
C TYR A 348 1.86 15.62 -17.86
N GLU A 349 1.53 16.92 -17.93
CA GLU A 349 0.40 17.43 -18.69
C GLU A 349 0.51 17.04 -20.18
N SER A 350 1.70 17.23 -20.79
CA SER A 350 1.94 16.87 -22.20
C SER A 350 1.84 15.38 -22.49
N CYS A 351 2.09 14.52 -21.48
CA CYS A 351 1.94 13.07 -21.54
C CYS A 351 0.50 12.61 -21.24
N GLY A 352 -0.41 13.52 -20.86
CA GLY A 352 -1.77 13.20 -20.48
C GLY A 352 -1.92 12.65 -19.06
N ASP A 353 -0.87 12.64 -18.25
CA ASP A 353 -0.89 12.25 -16.84
C ASP A 353 -1.29 13.46 -15.97
N LEU A 354 -2.58 13.77 -15.98
CA LEU A 354 -3.13 14.95 -15.30
C LEU A 354 -3.03 14.86 -13.77
N GLY A 355 -2.97 13.64 -13.21
CA GLY A 355 -2.81 13.45 -11.76
C GLY A 355 -1.45 13.96 -11.26
N ASN A 356 -0.37 13.51 -11.89
CA ASN A 356 0.97 13.99 -11.57
C ASN A 356 1.18 15.44 -11.96
N ALA A 357 0.54 15.92 -13.05
CA ALA A 357 0.58 17.33 -13.45
C ALA A 357 -0.02 18.23 -12.34
N VAL A 358 -1.18 17.87 -11.81
CA VAL A 358 -1.83 18.58 -10.68
C VAL A 358 -0.93 18.57 -9.44
N TYR A 359 -0.40 17.40 -9.09
CA TYR A 359 0.49 17.26 -7.93
C TYR A 359 1.68 18.23 -8.01
N TRP A 360 2.42 18.23 -9.12
CA TRP A 360 3.60 19.08 -9.26
C TRP A 360 3.27 20.55 -9.40
N ALA A 361 2.13 20.91 -10.02
CA ALA A 361 1.67 22.30 -10.06
C ALA A 361 1.31 22.84 -8.66
N ILE A 362 0.75 21.99 -7.77
CA ILE A 362 0.51 22.33 -6.36
C ILE A 362 1.82 22.56 -5.63
N GLN A 363 2.79 21.64 -5.78
CA GLN A 363 4.10 21.77 -5.14
C GLN A 363 4.83 23.04 -5.57
N ALA A 364 4.68 23.43 -6.84
CA ALA A 364 5.24 24.69 -7.39
C ALA A 364 4.49 25.96 -6.93
N GLY A 365 3.35 25.83 -6.28
CA GLY A 365 2.51 26.96 -5.85
C GLY A 365 1.83 27.73 -6.98
N ASP A 366 1.78 27.18 -8.20
CA ASP A 366 1.15 27.79 -9.37
C ASP A 366 -0.36 27.62 -9.36
N ARG A 367 -1.04 28.47 -8.58
CA ARG A 367 -2.52 28.43 -8.40
C ARG A 367 -3.30 28.55 -9.71
N PRO A 368 -2.95 29.45 -10.67
CA PRO A 368 -3.65 29.50 -11.96
C PRO A 368 -3.51 28.21 -12.77
N HIS A 369 -2.35 27.60 -12.80
CA HIS A 369 -2.12 26.35 -13.49
C HIS A 369 -2.90 25.20 -12.83
N VAL A 370 -2.89 25.11 -11.49
CA VAL A 370 -3.71 24.13 -10.75
C VAL A 370 -5.19 24.29 -11.06
N ALA A 371 -5.71 25.53 -11.03
CA ALA A 371 -7.11 25.79 -11.36
C ALA A 371 -7.47 25.31 -12.77
N ARG A 372 -6.60 25.61 -13.75
CA ARG A 372 -6.79 25.17 -15.13
C ARG A 372 -6.76 23.64 -15.25
N LEU A 373 -5.77 22.96 -14.66
CA LEU A 373 -5.66 21.51 -14.70
C LEU A 373 -6.85 20.82 -14.05
N LEU A 374 -7.29 21.27 -12.87
CA LEU A 374 -8.47 20.69 -12.18
C LEU A 374 -9.74 20.87 -13.00
N ALA A 375 -9.95 22.04 -13.57
CA ALA A 375 -11.16 22.35 -14.32
C ALA A 375 -11.20 21.68 -15.71
N GLN A 376 -10.04 21.46 -16.34
CA GLN A 376 -9.90 20.97 -17.71
C GLN A 376 -9.46 19.49 -17.78
N GLY A 377 -9.94 18.65 -16.87
CA GLY A 377 -9.75 17.19 -16.95
C GLY A 377 -9.04 16.55 -15.78
N GLY A 378 -8.29 17.29 -14.95
CA GLY A 378 -7.55 16.74 -13.80
C GLY A 378 -8.48 16.08 -12.78
N PHE A 379 -9.63 16.68 -12.51
CA PHE A 379 -10.65 16.06 -11.66
C PHE A 379 -11.27 14.81 -12.31
N ALA A 380 -11.55 14.86 -13.60
CA ALA A 380 -12.06 13.71 -14.34
C ALA A 380 -11.03 12.57 -14.34
N HIS A 381 -9.75 12.87 -14.53
CA HIS A 381 -8.66 11.89 -14.44
C HIS A 381 -8.60 11.24 -13.04
N ALA A 382 -8.61 12.06 -11.98
CA ALA A 382 -8.63 11.55 -10.62
C ALA A 382 -9.87 10.67 -10.33
N PHE A 383 -11.04 11.07 -10.85
CA PHE A 383 -12.28 10.30 -10.72
C PHE A 383 -12.21 8.93 -11.43
N VAL A 384 -11.66 8.89 -12.64
CA VAL A 384 -11.47 7.65 -13.42
C VAL A 384 -10.47 6.71 -12.77
N HIS A 385 -9.35 7.25 -12.28
CA HIS A 385 -8.26 6.46 -11.69
C HIS A 385 -8.41 6.26 -10.17
N ARG A 386 -9.53 6.71 -9.58
CA ARG A 386 -9.81 6.58 -8.14
C ARG A 386 -8.70 7.19 -7.26
N GLN A 387 -8.08 8.26 -7.74
CA GLN A 387 -7.06 8.98 -6.98
C GLN A 387 -7.69 9.81 -5.87
N ASP A 388 -7.16 9.70 -4.66
CA ASP A 388 -7.54 10.61 -3.58
C ASP A 388 -6.78 11.94 -3.75
N LEU A 389 -7.54 13.01 -3.90
CA LEU A 389 -7.01 14.36 -4.01
C LEU A 389 -6.84 15.05 -2.64
N SER A 390 -7.29 14.44 -1.55
CA SER A 390 -7.26 15.05 -0.21
C SER A 390 -5.84 15.28 0.30
N ASP A 391 -4.92 14.39 -0.05
CA ASP A 391 -3.53 14.43 0.41
C ASP A 391 -2.63 15.36 -0.41
N LEU A 392 -3.15 15.95 -1.50
CA LEU A 392 -2.36 16.79 -2.40
C LEU A 392 -2.11 18.23 -1.89
N GLY A 393 -2.56 18.58 -0.69
CA GLY A 393 -2.40 19.95 -0.16
C GLY A 393 -3.35 20.98 -0.81
N LEU A 394 -4.38 20.54 -1.53
CA LEU A 394 -5.37 21.40 -2.18
C LEU A 394 -6.06 22.36 -1.20
N ARG A 395 -6.16 21.99 0.08
CA ARG A 395 -6.81 22.81 1.12
C ARG A 395 -6.11 24.14 1.32
N ASP A 396 -4.80 24.18 1.19
CA ASP A 396 -3.97 25.38 1.38
C ASP A 396 -4.13 26.38 0.22
N LEU A 397 -4.75 25.94 -0.87
CA LEU A 397 -5.08 26.81 -2.01
C LEU A 397 -6.36 27.62 -1.79
N LEU A 398 -7.17 27.29 -0.80
CA LEU A 398 -8.42 28.03 -0.49
C LEU A 398 -8.14 29.31 0.32
N PRO A 399 -8.86 30.43 0.08
CA PRO A 399 -9.75 30.66 -1.06
C PRO A 399 -8.97 30.83 -2.37
N LEU A 400 -9.44 30.17 -3.42
CA LEU A 400 -8.84 30.29 -4.75
C LEU A 400 -9.26 31.68 -5.32
N ARG A 401 -8.34 32.65 -5.26
CA ARG A 401 -8.62 34.01 -5.69
C ARG A 401 -8.42 34.16 -7.20
N LEU A 402 -9.44 34.75 -7.85
CA LEU A 402 -9.36 35.12 -9.27
C LEU A 402 -8.27 36.17 -9.48
N PRO A 403 -7.38 36.04 -10.48
CA PRO A 403 -6.42 37.07 -10.84
C PRO A 403 -7.10 38.39 -11.20
N GLU A 404 -6.47 39.54 -10.88
CA GLU A 404 -6.98 40.85 -11.26
C GLU A 404 -6.98 40.97 -12.80
N GLY A 405 -8.12 41.36 -13.37
CA GLY A 405 -8.31 41.47 -14.81
C GLY A 405 -8.70 40.20 -15.55
N ALA A 406 -8.98 39.11 -14.84
CA ALA A 406 -9.44 37.84 -15.43
C ALA A 406 -10.77 38.02 -16.20
N GLY A 407 -10.82 37.38 -17.37
CA GLY A 407 -12.02 37.38 -18.21
C GLY A 407 -13.09 36.37 -17.75
N PRO A 408 -14.29 36.38 -18.35
CA PRO A 408 -15.38 35.46 -17.97
C PRO A 408 -15.03 33.98 -18.09
N ALA A 409 -14.24 33.60 -19.10
CA ALA A 409 -13.78 32.21 -19.28
C ALA A 409 -12.87 31.76 -18.12
N GLU A 410 -11.93 32.61 -17.74
CA GLU A 410 -11.02 32.35 -16.63
C GLU A 410 -11.75 32.30 -15.28
N ALA A 411 -12.77 33.17 -15.10
CA ALA A 411 -13.66 33.12 -13.93
C ALA A 411 -14.40 31.78 -13.84
N GLY A 412 -14.83 31.22 -14.98
CA GLY A 412 -15.44 29.88 -15.03
C GLY A 412 -14.48 28.78 -14.60
N VAL A 413 -13.23 28.81 -15.04
CA VAL A 413 -12.17 27.86 -14.65
C VAL A 413 -11.94 27.90 -13.13
N PHE A 414 -11.80 29.09 -12.57
CA PHE A 414 -11.59 29.26 -11.13
C PHE A 414 -12.81 28.83 -10.29
N ALA A 415 -14.03 29.07 -10.77
CA ALA A 415 -15.26 28.65 -10.10
C ALA A 415 -15.35 27.10 -10.05
N VAL A 416 -15.11 26.41 -11.20
CA VAL A 416 -15.12 24.94 -11.25
C VAL A 416 -14.00 24.36 -10.40
N ALA A 417 -12.78 24.88 -10.47
CA ALA A 417 -11.66 24.42 -9.65
C ALA A 417 -11.93 24.62 -8.15
N GLY A 418 -12.51 25.76 -7.76
CA GLY A 418 -12.95 26.02 -6.38
C GLY A 418 -14.02 25.03 -5.91
N ALA A 419 -14.97 24.71 -6.77
CA ALA A 419 -15.99 23.70 -6.50
C ALA A 419 -15.39 22.30 -6.34
N VAL A 420 -14.43 21.91 -7.19
CA VAL A 420 -13.66 20.65 -7.07
C VAL A 420 -13.00 20.56 -5.70
N ILE A 421 -12.22 21.57 -5.33
CA ILE A 421 -11.47 21.57 -4.05
C ILE A 421 -12.44 21.44 -2.87
N LYS A 422 -13.52 22.21 -2.84
CA LYS A 422 -14.53 22.16 -1.78
C LYS A 422 -15.26 20.81 -1.74
N THR A 423 -15.47 20.20 -2.90
CA THR A 423 -16.07 18.85 -2.99
C THR A 423 -15.16 17.80 -2.37
N VAL A 424 -13.84 17.87 -2.59
CA VAL A 424 -12.85 16.97 -1.97
C VAL A 424 -12.93 17.02 -0.44
N PHE A 425 -13.04 18.23 0.13
CA PHE A 425 -13.10 18.42 1.59
C PHE A 425 -14.53 18.36 2.18
N ALA A 426 -15.50 17.84 1.44
CA ALA A 426 -16.88 17.60 1.87
C ALA A 426 -17.70 18.86 2.27
N ASP A 427 -17.35 20.03 1.79
CA ASP A 427 -18.15 21.27 1.92
C ASP A 427 -19.11 21.40 0.72
N ALA A 428 -20.18 20.61 0.75
CA ALA A 428 -21.12 20.48 -0.37
C ALA A 428 -21.85 21.78 -0.69
N ASP A 429 -22.29 22.52 0.34
CA ASP A 429 -23.06 23.76 0.14
C ASP A 429 -22.18 24.86 -0.49
N SER A 430 -20.96 25.00 0.00
CA SER A 430 -19.99 25.93 -0.58
C SER A 430 -19.52 25.52 -1.97
N ALA A 431 -19.42 24.21 -2.26
CA ALA A 431 -19.08 23.73 -3.61
C ALA A 431 -20.21 24.03 -4.61
N ALA A 432 -21.46 23.81 -4.23
CA ALA A 432 -22.63 24.16 -5.05
C ALA A 432 -22.69 25.68 -5.33
N ALA A 433 -22.44 26.51 -4.31
CA ALA A 433 -22.42 27.97 -4.45
C ALA A 433 -21.33 28.49 -5.41
N GLU A 434 -20.18 27.76 -5.54
CA GLU A 434 -19.18 28.08 -6.55
C GLU A 434 -19.67 27.76 -7.97
N LEU A 435 -20.37 26.64 -8.15
CA LEU A 435 -20.92 26.26 -9.46
C LEU A 435 -22.02 27.24 -9.90
N ASP A 436 -22.83 27.81 -8.98
CA ASP A 436 -23.85 28.82 -9.28
C ASP A 436 -23.24 30.15 -9.79
N ARG A 437 -21.95 30.38 -9.58
CA ARG A 437 -21.19 31.54 -10.10
C ARG A 437 -20.73 31.38 -11.53
N LEU A 438 -20.93 30.19 -12.15
CA LEU A 438 -20.53 29.98 -13.55
C LEU A 438 -21.21 30.98 -14.46
N PRO A 439 -20.49 31.81 -15.25
CA PRO A 439 -21.10 32.74 -16.17
C PRO A 439 -21.88 32.00 -17.25
N ALA A 440 -23.08 32.51 -17.59
CA ALA A 440 -23.89 31.95 -18.68
C ALA A 440 -23.17 31.99 -20.06
N ALA A 441 -22.08 32.77 -20.15
CA ALA A 441 -21.27 32.97 -21.36
C ALA A 441 -20.19 31.87 -21.60
N THR A 442 -20.02 30.90 -20.69
CA THR A 442 -19.03 29.81 -20.85
C THR A 442 -19.44 28.75 -21.88
N CYS A 443 -20.55 28.93 -22.61
CA CYS A 443 -21.03 27.97 -23.60
C CYS A 443 -20.55 28.28 -25.04
N GLY A 444 -19.33 28.81 -25.22
CA GLY A 444 -18.79 29.27 -26.50
C GLY A 444 -18.37 28.18 -27.50
N GLY A 445 -18.46 26.88 -27.15
CA GLY A 445 -18.26 25.75 -28.11
C GLY A 445 -16.82 25.38 -28.41
N THR A 446 -15.85 25.79 -27.58
CA THR A 446 -14.46 25.33 -27.67
C THR A 446 -14.29 23.97 -26.97
N LEU A 447 -13.21 23.20 -27.28
CA LEU A 447 -12.85 21.96 -26.58
C LEU A 447 -12.63 22.22 -25.08
N ALA A 448 -11.99 23.33 -24.71
CA ALA A 448 -11.78 23.73 -23.32
C ALA A 448 -13.10 23.97 -22.56
N ASP A 449 -14.14 24.46 -23.23
CA ASP A 449 -15.47 24.63 -22.66
C ASP A 449 -16.16 23.29 -22.43
N ALA A 450 -15.90 22.27 -23.27
CA ALA A 450 -16.44 20.94 -23.13
C ALA A 450 -15.90 20.25 -21.88
N ASP A 451 -14.58 20.30 -21.63
CA ASP A 451 -13.94 19.70 -20.45
C ASP A 451 -14.38 20.40 -19.17
N LEU A 452 -14.53 21.71 -19.19
CA LEU A 452 -15.04 22.48 -18.06
C LEU A 452 -16.47 22.06 -17.67
N LEU A 453 -17.34 21.86 -18.67
CA LEU A 453 -18.70 21.41 -18.44
C LEU A 453 -18.76 19.97 -17.92
N VAL A 454 -17.91 19.07 -18.44
CA VAL A 454 -17.80 17.70 -17.95
C VAL A 454 -17.33 17.70 -16.49
N THR A 455 -16.34 18.50 -16.14
CA THR A 455 -15.85 18.62 -14.77
C THR A 455 -16.93 19.20 -13.84
N SER A 456 -17.68 20.20 -14.28
CA SER A 456 -18.81 20.74 -13.54
C SER A 456 -19.90 19.69 -13.27
N ASP A 457 -20.27 18.91 -14.31
CA ASP A 457 -21.24 17.81 -14.17
C ASP A 457 -20.71 16.69 -13.25
N LEU A 458 -19.41 16.36 -13.29
CA LEU A 458 -18.79 15.41 -12.35
C LEU A 458 -18.84 15.90 -10.91
N VAL A 459 -18.58 17.18 -10.66
CA VAL A 459 -18.74 17.77 -9.34
C VAL A 459 -20.18 17.61 -8.85
N GLN A 460 -21.17 17.92 -9.70
CA GLN A 460 -22.59 17.74 -9.35
C GLN A 460 -22.95 16.28 -9.09
N LEU A 461 -22.38 15.34 -9.86
CA LEU A 461 -22.57 13.90 -9.63
C LEU A 461 -22.04 13.50 -8.25
N VAL A 462 -20.80 13.88 -7.91
CA VAL A 462 -20.19 13.56 -6.60
C VAL A 462 -20.94 14.22 -5.45
N LEU A 463 -21.37 15.47 -5.61
CA LEU A 463 -22.22 16.16 -4.62
C LEU A 463 -23.56 15.44 -4.43
N GLY A 464 -24.17 14.99 -5.51
CA GLY A 464 -25.40 14.19 -5.49
C GLY A 464 -25.20 12.87 -4.74
N GLN A 465 -24.09 12.16 -4.95
CA GLN A 465 -23.73 10.96 -4.19
C GLN A 465 -23.57 11.26 -2.69
N LYS A 466 -22.81 12.30 -2.34
CA LYS A 466 -22.61 12.73 -0.95
C LYS A 466 -23.92 13.15 -0.27
N ALA A 467 -24.83 13.76 -1.03
CA ALA A 467 -26.16 14.13 -0.57
C ALA A 467 -27.14 12.95 -0.52
N CYS A 468 -26.79 11.80 -1.07
CA CYS A 468 -27.69 10.68 -1.31
C CYS A 468 -28.92 11.09 -2.17
N ASP A 469 -28.71 11.93 -3.20
CA ASP A 469 -29.74 12.40 -4.11
C ASP A 469 -29.64 11.68 -5.46
N LEU A 470 -30.47 10.67 -5.64
CA LEU A 470 -30.52 9.86 -6.86
C LEU A 470 -30.85 10.71 -8.11
N ARG A 471 -31.75 11.69 -7.99
CA ARG A 471 -32.14 12.52 -9.13
C ARG A 471 -31.02 13.42 -9.62
N ALA A 472 -30.24 13.99 -8.69
CA ALA A 472 -29.08 14.79 -9.01
C ALA A 472 -27.99 13.95 -9.70
N VAL A 473 -27.73 12.73 -9.19
CA VAL A 473 -26.77 11.80 -9.78
C VAL A 473 -27.19 11.41 -11.20
N ASP A 474 -28.45 10.98 -11.40
CA ASP A 474 -28.95 10.59 -12.73
C ASP A 474 -28.92 11.75 -13.72
N ALA A 475 -29.31 12.95 -13.30
CA ALA A 475 -29.27 14.12 -14.17
C ALA A 475 -27.84 14.47 -14.61
N ALA A 476 -26.88 14.47 -13.68
CA ALA A 476 -25.47 14.74 -13.99
C ALA A 476 -24.87 13.62 -14.86
N ALA A 477 -25.06 12.36 -14.51
CA ALA A 477 -24.58 11.22 -15.28
C ALA A 477 -25.10 11.24 -16.73
N ASN A 478 -26.40 11.47 -16.90
CA ASN A 478 -27.01 11.54 -18.24
C ASN A 478 -26.45 12.70 -19.09
N ARG A 479 -26.12 13.84 -18.49
CA ARG A 479 -25.46 14.95 -19.21
C ARG A 479 -24.05 14.55 -19.66
N ILE A 480 -23.26 13.90 -18.78
CA ILE A 480 -21.91 13.43 -19.11
C ILE A 480 -21.97 12.36 -20.22
N LEU A 481 -22.82 11.34 -20.05
CA LEU A 481 -22.98 10.24 -21.01
C LEU A 481 -23.52 10.70 -22.36
N GLY A 482 -24.43 11.69 -22.37
CA GLY A 482 -24.99 12.30 -23.59
C GLY A 482 -23.95 13.09 -24.38
N ARG A 483 -23.03 13.79 -23.73
CA ARG A 483 -21.90 14.47 -24.37
C ARG A 483 -20.90 13.49 -24.96
N SER A 484 -20.71 12.33 -24.30
CA SER A 484 -19.80 11.28 -24.75
C SER A 484 -20.26 10.53 -25.99
N GLY A 485 -21.50 10.68 -26.45
CA GLY A 485 -22.06 10.03 -27.65
C GLY A 485 -21.93 10.81 -28.95
N GLY A 486 -21.44 12.06 -28.93
CA GLY A 486 -21.26 12.91 -30.11
C GLY A 486 -19.93 12.66 -30.82
N ALA A 487 -19.92 12.60 -32.15
CA ALA A 487 -18.73 12.28 -32.98
C ALA A 487 -17.59 13.30 -32.93
N SER A 488 -17.62 14.32 -32.08
CA SER A 488 -16.70 15.47 -32.12
C SER A 488 -15.88 15.74 -30.86
N ALA A 489 -16.02 14.98 -29.75
CA ALA A 489 -15.21 15.21 -28.55
C ALA A 489 -14.37 13.99 -28.22
N PRO A 490 -13.04 14.12 -28.02
CA PRO A 490 -12.24 13.06 -27.45
C PRO A 490 -12.68 12.85 -26.01
N VAL A 491 -13.49 11.83 -25.76
CA VAL A 491 -13.92 11.47 -24.41
C VAL A 491 -12.73 10.80 -23.72
N MET A 492 -12.40 11.27 -22.51
CA MET A 492 -11.36 10.62 -21.68
C MET A 492 -11.67 9.13 -21.54
N PRO A 493 -10.71 8.23 -21.89
CA PRO A 493 -10.92 6.79 -21.72
C PRO A 493 -11.33 6.46 -20.27
N GLY A 494 -12.32 5.59 -20.11
CA GLY A 494 -12.82 5.14 -18.81
C GLY A 494 -13.83 6.08 -18.13
N LEU A 495 -14.01 7.33 -18.58
CA LEU A 495 -14.95 8.24 -17.94
C LEU A 495 -16.39 7.68 -17.96
N ARG A 496 -16.80 7.08 -19.09
CA ARG A 496 -18.09 6.42 -19.20
C ARG A 496 -18.25 5.28 -18.19
N ALA A 497 -17.25 4.41 -18.06
CA ALA A 497 -17.27 3.31 -17.10
C ALA A 497 -17.34 3.82 -15.66
N ALA A 498 -16.54 4.83 -15.30
CA ALA A 498 -16.52 5.42 -13.96
C ALA A 498 -17.86 6.06 -13.57
N VAL A 499 -18.52 6.77 -14.53
CA VAL A 499 -19.86 7.38 -14.31
C VAL A 499 -20.91 6.30 -14.13
N LEU A 500 -20.89 5.22 -14.95
CA LEU A 500 -21.82 4.10 -14.82
C LEU A 500 -21.66 3.38 -13.47
N LEU A 501 -20.43 3.21 -12.99
CA LEU A 501 -20.16 2.65 -11.65
C LEU A 501 -20.71 3.53 -10.53
N ALA A 502 -20.53 4.84 -10.64
CA ALA A 502 -21.08 5.80 -9.68
C ALA A 502 -22.62 5.81 -9.67
N GLN A 503 -23.25 5.72 -10.84
CA GLN A 503 -24.70 5.55 -10.98
C GLN A 503 -25.17 4.23 -10.38
N ALA A 504 -24.53 3.11 -10.72
CA ALA A 504 -24.87 1.78 -10.20
C ALA A 504 -24.82 1.74 -8.67
N SER A 505 -23.75 2.30 -8.07
CA SER A 505 -23.62 2.45 -6.61
C SER A 505 -24.81 3.22 -6.03
N THR A 506 -25.14 4.40 -6.59
CA THR A 506 -26.25 5.23 -6.08
C THR A 506 -27.60 4.52 -6.22
N HIS A 507 -27.87 3.86 -7.37
CA HIS A 507 -29.09 3.08 -7.58
C HIS A 507 -29.22 1.95 -6.56
N LEU A 508 -28.10 1.23 -6.28
CA LEU A 508 -28.06 0.17 -5.27
C LEU A 508 -28.51 0.67 -3.89
N TRP A 509 -27.94 1.79 -3.45
CA TRP A 509 -28.23 2.37 -2.14
C TRP A 509 -29.64 3.02 -2.04
N HIS A 510 -30.31 3.20 -3.17
CA HIS A 510 -31.70 3.66 -3.24
C HIS A 510 -32.71 2.55 -3.52
N GLY A 511 -32.25 1.29 -3.63
CA GLY A 511 -33.13 0.14 -3.86
C GLY A 511 -33.64 -0.02 -5.30
N ARG A 512 -33.03 0.66 -6.27
CA ARG A 512 -33.35 0.54 -7.71
C ARG A 512 -32.63 -0.64 -8.35
N HIS A 513 -32.91 -1.82 -7.86
CA HIS A 513 -32.18 -3.06 -8.18
C HIS A 513 -32.25 -3.47 -9.66
N GLU A 514 -33.30 -3.10 -10.38
CA GLU A 514 -33.49 -3.46 -11.80
C GLU A 514 -32.43 -2.83 -12.72
N ASP A 515 -31.96 -1.63 -12.38
CA ASP A 515 -30.98 -0.90 -13.18
C ASP A 515 -29.54 -1.28 -12.88
N VAL A 516 -29.26 -1.72 -11.65
CA VAL A 516 -27.88 -1.96 -11.15
C VAL A 516 -27.13 -2.97 -12.01
N GLY A 517 -27.75 -4.12 -12.31
CA GLY A 517 -27.11 -5.18 -13.13
C GLY A 517 -26.69 -4.67 -14.50
N ARG A 518 -27.63 -3.97 -15.20
CA ARG A 518 -27.38 -3.41 -16.53
C ARG A 518 -26.26 -2.36 -16.51
N LEU A 519 -26.25 -1.47 -15.52
CA LEU A 519 -25.22 -0.43 -15.40
C LEU A 519 -23.85 -1.04 -15.13
N LEU A 520 -23.75 -2.08 -14.31
CA LEU A 520 -22.49 -2.77 -14.00
C LEU A 520 -21.97 -3.58 -15.21
N ASP A 521 -22.85 -4.27 -15.93
CA ASP A 521 -22.49 -5.00 -17.16
C ASP A 521 -21.93 -4.02 -18.21
N GLU A 522 -22.60 -2.87 -18.43
CA GLU A 522 -22.13 -1.83 -19.34
C GLU A 522 -20.81 -1.21 -18.90
N ALA A 523 -20.64 -0.95 -17.59
CA ALA A 523 -19.39 -0.43 -17.02
C ALA A 523 -18.23 -1.40 -17.25
N LEU A 524 -18.44 -2.70 -17.00
CA LEU A 524 -17.43 -3.74 -17.20
C LEU A 524 -16.98 -3.84 -18.66
N VAL A 525 -17.93 -3.89 -19.60
CA VAL A 525 -17.63 -3.94 -21.04
C VAL A 525 -16.87 -2.69 -21.49
N THR A 526 -17.27 -1.51 -20.99
CA THR A 526 -16.63 -0.24 -21.36
C THR A 526 -15.22 -0.16 -20.80
N ALA A 527 -15.02 -0.54 -19.53
CA ALA A 527 -13.71 -0.54 -18.88
C ALA A 527 -12.72 -1.49 -19.61
N GLY A 528 -13.18 -2.68 -20.00
CA GLY A 528 -12.39 -3.65 -20.77
C GLY A 528 -12.01 -3.12 -22.15
N ARG A 529 -12.94 -2.47 -22.85
CA ARG A 529 -12.68 -1.83 -24.15
C ARG A 529 -11.65 -0.71 -24.05
N ASP A 530 -11.71 0.08 -22.99
CA ASP A 530 -10.80 1.22 -22.77
C ASP A 530 -9.45 0.78 -22.18
N GLY A 531 -9.29 -0.52 -21.85
CA GLY A 531 -8.04 -1.09 -21.32
C GLY A 531 -7.72 -0.63 -19.89
N LEU A 532 -8.74 -0.39 -19.06
CA LEU A 532 -8.60 0.12 -17.68
C LEU A 532 -8.92 -0.97 -16.64
N PRO A 533 -7.95 -1.84 -16.31
CA PRO A 533 -8.17 -2.99 -15.45
C PRO A 533 -8.57 -2.60 -14.02
N GLY A 534 -8.28 -1.39 -13.55
CA GLY A 534 -8.75 -0.87 -12.26
C GLY A 534 -10.26 -0.72 -12.21
N LEU A 535 -10.89 -0.16 -13.26
CA LEU A 535 -12.35 -0.04 -13.35
C LEU A 535 -13.04 -1.39 -13.63
N GLU A 536 -12.39 -2.29 -14.39
CA GLU A 536 -12.89 -3.66 -14.54
C GLU A 536 -12.95 -4.38 -13.19
N LEU A 537 -11.88 -4.25 -12.39
CA LEU A 537 -11.79 -4.83 -11.07
C LEU A 537 -12.86 -4.28 -10.13
N GLU A 538 -13.12 -2.98 -10.17
CA GLU A 538 -14.17 -2.34 -9.38
C GLU A 538 -15.56 -2.82 -9.80
N ALA A 539 -15.84 -2.92 -11.12
CA ALA A 539 -17.09 -3.44 -11.64
C ALA A 539 -17.34 -4.88 -11.18
N LEU A 540 -16.37 -5.77 -11.35
CA LEU A 540 -16.44 -7.16 -10.88
C LEU A 540 -16.64 -7.26 -9.36
N SER A 541 -15.97 -6.42 -8.60
CA SER A 541 -16.08 -6.37 -7.13
C SER A 541 -17.48 -5.93 -6.70
N MET A 542 -18.02 -4.90 -7.33
CA MET A 542 -19.38 -4.43 -7.08
C MET A 542 -20.43 -5.47 -7.51
N MET A 543 -20.24 -6.16 -8.64
CA MET A 543 -21.10 -7.27 -9.05
C MET A 543 -21.07 -8.41 -8.02
N ALA A 544 -19.89 -8.80 -7.53
CA ALA A 544 -19.75 -9.79 -6.48
C ALA A 544 -20.50 -9.39 -5.21
N PHE A 545 -20.44 -8.11 -4.81
CA PHE A 545 -21.18 -7.59 -3.67
C PHE A 545 -22.69 -7.64 -3.88
N VAL A 546 -23.17 -7.17 -5.03
CA VAL A 546 -24.62 -7.14 -5.39
C VAL A 546 -25.19 -8.56 -5.43
N GLU A 547 -24.51 -9.52 -6.06
CA GLU A 547 -24.95 -10.92 -6.12
C GLU A 547 -24.92 -11.58 -4.74
N SER A 548 -23.96 -11.22 -3.88
CA SER A 548 -23.91 -11.65 -2.48
C SER A 548 -25.10 -11.09 -1.68
N TYR A 549 -25.43 -9.82 -1.87
CA TYR A 549 -26.56 -9.15 -1.26
C TYR A 549 -27.88 -9.82 -1.65
N TRP A 550 -28.03 -10.26 -2.89
CA TRP A 550 -29.20 -11.01 -3.36
C TRP A 550 -29.14 -12.51 -3.05
N SER A 551 -28.13 -12.95 -2.31
CA SER A 551 -27.92 -14.37 -1.95
C SER A 551 -27.79 -15.31 -3.16
N ARG A 552 -27.23 -14.84 -4.27
CA ARG A 552 -26.90 -15.61 -5.47
C ARG A 552 -25.46 -16.08 -5.42
N MET A 553 -25.17 -16.99 -4.46
CA MET A 553 -23.81 -17.31 -4.03
C MET A 553 -22.91 -17.80 -5.16
N ASN A 554 -23.39 -18.66 -6.07
CA ASN A 554 -22.58 -19.18 -7.18
C ASN A 554 -22.08 -18.05 -8.10
N ARG A 555 -22.98 -17.11 -8.45
CA ARG A 555 -22.63 -15.97 -9.30
C ARG A 555 -21.73 -14.97 -8.59
N ALA A 556 -21.95 -14.77 -7.29
CA ALA A 556 -21.08 -13.98 -6.45
C ALA A 556 -19.65 -14.55 -6.39
N ASP A 557 -19.53 -15.88 -6.31
CA ASP A 557 -18.24 -16.57 -6.31
C ASP A 557 -17.54 -16.46 -7.67
N GLU A 558 -18.26 -16.62 -8.78
CA GLU A 558 -17.71 -16.43 -10.13
C GLU A 558 -17.14 -15.01 -10.30
N MET A 559 -17.90 -13.98 -9.92
CA MET A 559 -17.45 -12.59 -10.03
C MET A 559 -16.27 -12.29 -9.11
N ALA A 560 -16.29 -12.80 -7.88
CA ALA A 560 -15.19 -12.64 -6.93
C ALA A 560 -13.90 -13.34 -7.40
N GLN A 561 -14.00 -14.55 -7.97
CA GLN A 561 -12.87 -15.26 -8.54
C GLN A 561 -12.27 -14.51 -9.73
N ALA A 562 -13.11 -13.98 -10.62
CA ALA A 562 -12.67 -13.15 -11.74
C ALA A 562 -11.94 -11.88 -11.26
N ALA A 563 -12.49 -11.21 -10.24
CA ALA A 563 -11.87 -10.03 -9.62
C ALA A 563 -10.49 -10.36 -9.01
N HIS A 564 -10.38 -11.46 -8.24
CA HIS A 564 -9.10 -11.89 -7.66
C HIS A 564 -8.07 -12.28 -8.74
N ALA A 565 -8.49 -12.96 -9.80
CA ALA A 565 -7.62 -13.33 -10.92
C ALA A 565 -7.06 -12.07 -11.61
N LEU A 566 -7.91 -11.09 -11.88
CA LEU A 566 -7.51 -9.82 -12.50
C LEU A 566 -6.56 -9.01 -11.60
N SER A 567 -6.88 -8.89 -10.30
CA SER A 567 -6.03 -8.23 -9.32
C SER A 567 -4.62 -8.85 -9.28
N LYS A 568 -4.53 -10.18 -9.22
CA LYS A 568 -3.25 -10.89 -9.21
C LYS A 568 -2.48 -10.73 -10.52
N GLN A 569 -3.15 -10.86 -11.66
CA GLN A 569 -2.53 -10.75 -12.98
C GLN A 569 -1.97 -9.36 -13.24
N LYS A 570 -2.72 -8.32 -12.86
CA LYS A 570 -2.35 -6.92 -13.08
C LYS A 570 -1.66 -6.26 -11.90
N ARG A 571 -1.45 -7.00 -10.79
CA ARG A 571 -0.84 -6.51 -9.53
C ARG A 571 -1.57 -5.27 -8.97
N LEU A 572 -2.90 -5.31 -9.00
CA LEU A 572 -3.75 -4.24 -8.48
C LEU A 572 -4.11 -4.49 -7.02
N THR A 573 -4.31 -3.43 -6.25
CA THR A 573 -4.87 -3.49 -4.90
C THR A 573 -6.31 -3.99 -4.94
N THR A 574 -6.67 -4.85 -3.99
CA THR A 574 -8.03 -5.39 -3.88
C THR A 574 -8.99 -4.29 -3.43
N PRO A 575 -10.09 -4.02 -4.17
CA PRO A 575 -11.08 -3.03 -3.76
C PRO A 575 -11.79 -3.41 -2.47
N ALA A 576 -12.12 -2.41 -1.65
CA ALA A 576 -12.87 -2.60 -0.41
C ALA A 576 -14.24 -3.29 -0.63
N THR A 577 -14.90 -3.02 -1.76
CA THR A 577 -16.15 -3.68 -2.17
C THR A 577 -16.04 -5.20 -2.28
N LEU A 578 -14.90 -5.71 -2.73
CA LEU A 578 -14.67 -7.16 -2.83
C LEU A 578 -14.54 -7.81 -1.45
N GLU A 579 -13.87 -7.14 -0.52
CA GLU A 579 -13.77 -7.60 0.87
C GLU A 579 -15.12 -7.56 1.58
N LEU A 580 -15.93 -6.53 1.31
CA LEU A 580 -17.29 -6.45 1.84
C LEU A 580 -18.17 -7.58 1.28
N ALA A 581 -18.04 -7.91 0.00
CA ALA A 581 -18.71 -9.05 -0.61
C ALA A 581 -18.32 -10.38 0.05
N ALA A 582 -17.02 -10.59 0.32
CA ALA A 582 -16.51 -11.76 1.00
C ALA A 582 -17.04 -11.86 2.44
N ALA A 583 -17.08 -10.74 3.17
CA ALA A 583 -17.62 -10.68 4.53
C ALA A 583 -19.11 -11.01 4.57
N LEU A 584 -19.91 -10.48 3.64
CA LEU A 584 -21.32 -10.75 3.54
C LEU A 584 -21.61 -12.23 3.24
N ARG A 585 -20.85 -12.84 2.34
CA ARG A 585 -20.97 -14.28 2.04
C ARG A 585 -20.63 -15.14 3.27
N SER A 586 -19.53 -14.83 3.94
CA SER A 586 -19.14 -15.53 5.18
C SER A 586 -20.21 -15.41 6.27
N LEU A 587 -20.79 -14.21 6.42
CA LEU A 587 -21.88 -13.95 7.36
C LEU A 587 -23.11 -14.82 7.04
N ILE A 588 -23.54 -14.88 5.78
CA ILE A 588 -24.69 -15.66 5.33
C ILE A 588 -24.42 -17.16 5.53
N ALA A 589 -23.21 -17.63 5.26
CA ALA A 589 -22.76 -19.00 5.45
C ALA A 589 -22.50 -19.36 6.92
N GLY A 590 -22.58 -18.41 7.86
CA GLY A 590 -22.31 -18.63 9.27
C GLY A 590 -20.84 -18.86 9.62
N ASP A 591 -19.91 -18.53 8.71
CA ASP A 591 -18.46 -18.57 8.92
C ASP A 591 -17.99 -17.19 9.42
N LEU A 592 -17.81 -17.07 10.74
CA LEU A 592 -17.52 -15.80 11.40
C LEU A 592 -16.04 -15.62 11.75
N ASP A 593 -15.23 -16.68 11.64
CA ASP A 593 -13.83 -16.69 12.05
C ASP A 593 -12.96 -15.77 11.18
N GLY A 594 -12.32 -14.79 11.80
CA GLY A 594 -11.38 -13.87 11.17
C GLY A 594 -11.98 -12.65 10.43
N ARG A 595 -13.23 -12.70 9.97
CA ARG A 595 -13.83 -11.64 9.13
C ARG A 595 -14.14 -10.34 9.88
N ALA A 596 -14.44 -10.42 11.17
CA ALA A 596 -14.65 -9.23 11.99
C ALA A 596 -13.40 -8.34 12.02
N ARG A 597 -12.21 -8.95 12.11
CA ARG A 597 -10.91 -8.23 12.10
C ARG A 597 -10.62 -7.60 10.73
N THR A 598 -10.88 -8.32 9.65
CA THR A 598 -10.68 -7.80 8.29
C THR A 598 -11.56 -6.58 8.02
N LEU A 599 -12.86 -6.65 8.35
CA LEU A 599 -13.77 -5.50 8.21
C LEU A 599 -13.34 -4.28 9.05
N GLN A 600 -12.88 -4.53 10.28
CA GLN A 600 -12.39 -3.47 11.14
C GLN A 600 -11.10 -2.83 10.59
N GLN A 601 -10.19 -3.61 10.05
CA GLN A 601 -8.96 -3.09 9.42
C GLN A 601 -9.26 -2.24 8.19
N ILE A 602 -10.22 -2.66 7.35
CA ILE A 602 -10.63 -1.91 6.16
C ILE A 602 -11.30 -0.58 6.53
N LEU A 603 -12.14 -0.57 7.57
CA LEU A 603 -12.75 0.67 8.08
C LEU A 603 -11.74 1.67 8.65
N LEU A 604 -10.61 1.17 9.12
CA LEU A 604 -9.50 1.99 9.64
C LEU A 604 -8.52 2.43 8.53
N SER A 605 -8.59 1.83 7.34
CA SER A 605 -7.83 2.26 6.17
C SER A 605 -8.61 3.33 5.41
N ASP A 606 -7.90 4.31 4.84
CA ASP A 606 -8.50 5.39 4.03
C ASP A 606 -9.16 4.88 2.71
N GLY A 607 -9.19 3.55 2.51
CA GLY A 607 -9.66 2.90 1.29
C GLY A 607 -11.18 2.83 1.07
N VAL A 608 -12.02 3.28 2.03
CA VAL A 608 -13.49 3.24 1.87
C VAL A 608 -14.02 4.39 1.00
N GLY A 609 -13.17 5.35 0.65
CA GLY A 609 -13.43 6.38 -0.34
C GLY A 609 -14.57 7.35 0.02
N SER A 610 -14.92 8.16 -0.95
CA SER A 610 -15.93 9.24 -0.82
C SER A 610 -17.39 8.78 -1.00
N ASP A 611 -17.66 7.46 -1.16
CA ASP A 611 -19.04 6.93 -1.30
C ASP A 611 -19.68 6.69 0.07
N PRO A 612 -20.66 7.54 0.51
CA PRO A 612 -21.32 7.39 1.81
C PRO A 612 -22.11 6.09 1.92
N GLY A 613 -22.57 5.52 0.80
CA GLY A 613 -23.29 4.27 0.78
C GLY A 613 -22.36 3.08 1.09
N LEU A 614 -21.19 3.07 0.49
CA LEU A 614 -20.18 2.05 0.77
C LEU A 614 -19.69 2.12 2.23
N ALA A 615 -19.41 3.33 2.73
CA ALA A 615 -19.04 3.55 4.12
C ALA A 615 -20.11 3.04 5.09
N ALA A 616 -21.39 3.37 4.82
CA ALA A 616 -22.52 2.87 5.62
C ALA A 616 -22.65 1.34 5.54
N ALA A 617 -22.46 0.73 4.36
CA ALA A 617 -22.51 -0.73 4.20
C ALA A 617 -21.42 -1.44 5.01
N PHE A 618 -20.21 -0.87 5.10
CA PHE A 618 -19.16 -1.39 5.99
C PHE A 618 -19.54 -1.33 7.46
N VAL A 619 -20.12 -0.21 7.92
CA VAL A 619 -20.59 -0.04 9.30
C VAL A 619 -21.67 -1.08 9.62
N LEU A 620 -22.62 -1.31 8.72
CA LEU A 620 -23.65 -2.33 8.87
C LEU A 620 -23.09 -3.74 8.85
N GLY A 621 -22.11 -4.01 7.98
CA GLY A 621 -21.39 -5.28 7.93
C GLY A 621 -20.67 -5.58 9.25
N GLN A 622 -19.95 -4.62 9.80
CA GLN A 622 -19.29 -4.74 11.11
C GLN A 622 -20.31 -5.01 12.23
N ALA A 623 -21.41 -4.24 12.26
CA ALA A 623 -22.45 -4.44 13.27
C ALA A 623 -23.11 -5.81 13.13
N SER A 624 -23.30 -6.33 11.91
CA SER A 624 -23.83 -7.68 11.65
C SER A 624 -22.94 -8.77 12.20
N VAL A 625 -21.63 -8.65 12.02
CA VAL A 625 -20.65 -9.60 12.58
C VAL A 625 -20.63 -9.52 14.11
N LEU A 626 -20.63 -8.32 14.70
CA LEU A 626 -20.70 -8.12 16.15
C LEU A 626 -21.95 -8.77 16.75
N LEU A 627 -23.11 -8.60 16.09
CA LEU A 627 -24.37 -9.25 16.52
C LEU A 627 -24.30 -10.77 16.42
N ALA A 628 -23.71 -11.29 15.36
CA ALA A 628 -23.55 -12.73 15.18
C ALA A 628 -22.59 -13.34 16.22
N CYS A 629 -21.60 -12.57 16.68
CA CYS A 629 -20.71 -12.93 17.79
C CYS A 629 -21.30 -12.66 19.20
N GLY A 630 -22.56 -12.23 19.31
CA GLY A 630 -23.20 -11.92 20.59
C GLY A 630 -22.80 -10.60 21.26
N GLN A 631 -22.00 -9.77 20.58
CA GLN A 631 -21.52 -8.47 21.10
C GLN A 631 -22.55 -7.35 20.87
N VAL A 632 -23.71 -7.47 21.50
CA VAL A 632 -24.89 -6.62 21.27
C VAL A 632 -24.64 -5.14 21.58
N SER A 633 -23.90 -4.85 22.66
CA SER A 633 -23.59 -3.48 23.08
C SER A 633 -22.64 -2.78 22.08
N ALA A 634 -21.61 -3.48 21.60
CA ALA A 634 -20.67 -2.94 20.62
C ALA A 634 -21.37 -2.67 19.28
N ALA A 635 -22.20 -3.61 18.81
CA ALA A 635 -22.99 -3.41 17.59
C ALA A 635 -23.88 -2.17 17.66
N ARG A 636 -24.52 -1.91 18.84
CA ARG A 636 -25.36 -0.74 19.04
C ARG A 636 -24.59 0.57 18.97
N VAL A 637 -23.36 0.63 19.49
CA VAL A 637 -22.51 1.81 19.42
C VAL A 637 -22.16 2.11 17.96
N VAL A 638 -21.65 1.12 17.23
CA VAL A 638 -21.26 1.25 15.82
C VAL A 638 -22.44 1.76 14.97
N LEU A 639 -23.66 1.21 15.15
CA LEU A 639 -24.84 1.62 14.39
C LEU A 639 -25.32 3.06 14.70
N ARG A 640 -25.06 3.58 15.89
CA ARG A 640 -25.45 4.95 16.29
C ARG A 640 -24.49 6.01 15.81
N GLU A 641 -23.24 5.66 15.63
CA GLU A 641 -22.19 6.56 15.14
C GLU A 641 -22.15 6.66 13.61
N ALA A 642 -22.94 5.86 12.90
CA ALA A 642 -23.06 5.94 11.46
C ALA A 642 -23.56 7.34 11.02
N GLY A 643 -22.79 8.02 10.19
CA GLY A 643 -23.08 9.37 9.71
C GLY A 643 -24.32 9.44 8.79
N ARG A 644 -24.25 10.20 7.70
CA ARG A 644 -25.33 10.27 6.72
C ARG A 644 -25.44 8.93 5.98
N ILE A 645 -26.61 8.32 6.01
CA ILE A 645 -26.85 6.98 5.48
C ILE A 645 -27.90 7.04 4.36
N PRO A 646 -27.66 6.38 3.19
CA PRO A 646 -28.68 6.25 2.14
C PRO A 646 -29.97 5.56 2.62
N PRO A 647 -31.11 5.79 1.95
CA PRO A 647 -32.43 5.36 2.42
C PRO A 647 -32.54 3.86 2.75
N VAL A 648 -32.05 2.99 1.87
CA VAL A 648 -32.11 1.53 2.07
C VAL A 648 -31.26 1.09 3.27
N LEU A 649 -30.04 1.63 3.38
CA LEU A 649 -29.14 1.30 4.49
C LEU A 649 -29.62 1.90 5.81
N ALA A 650 -30.32 3.03 5.80
CA ALA A 650 -30.96 3.59 6.98
C ALA A 650 -32.06 2.65 7.53
N VAL A 651 -32.87 2.06 6.66
CA VAL A 651 -33.84 1.03 7.06
C VAL A 651 -33.14 -0.20 7.63
N GLN A 652 -32.07 -0.67 6.99
CA GLN A 652 -31.31 -1.82 7.50
C GLN A 652 -30.67 -1.53 8.87
N ARG A 653 -30.12 -0.31 9.07
CA ARG A 653 -29.65 0.14 10.39
C ARG A 653 -30.74 0.06 11.43
N ASP A 654 -31.94 0.59 11.12
CA ASP A 654 -33.06 0.62 12.05
C ASP A 654 -33.63 -0.79 12.33
N VAL A 655 -33.60 -1.67 11.32
CA VAL A 655 -33.89 -3.11 11.49
C VAL A 655 -32.89 -3.75 12.47
N MET A 656 -31.61 -3.50 12.32
CA MET A 656 -30.59 -4.04 13.24
C MET A 656 -30.72 -3.48 14.66
N LEU A 657 -31.03 -2.19 14.81
CA LEU A 657 -31.31 -1.56 16.10
C LEU A 657 -32.58 -2.15 16.74
N ALA A 658 -33.62 -2.46 15.95
CA ALA A 658 -34.83 -3.13 16.43
C ALA A 658 -34.55 -4.57 16.90
N GLU A 659 -33.72 -5.35 16.15
CA GLU A 659 -33.28 -6.67 16.60
C GLU A 659 -32.52 -6.60 17.93
N ILE A 660 -31.63 -5.61 18.09
CA ILE A 660 -30.93 -5.33 19.35
C ILE A 660 -31.94 -5.05 20.48
N ASP A 661 -32.94 -4.20 20.24
CA ASP A 661 -33.95 -3.91 21.27
C ASP A 661 -34.78 -5.14 21.62
N ILE A 662 -35.09 -6.03 20.66
CA ILE A 662 -35.77 -7.32 20.92
C ILE A 662 -34.86 -8.20 21.81
N LEU A 663 -33.59 -8.36 21.47
CA LEU A 663 -32.62 -9.14 22.24
C LEU A 663 -32.46 -8.64 23.69
N LEU A 664 -32.56 -7.31 23.87
CA LEU A 664 -32.51 -6.65 25.18
C LEU A 664 -33.85 -6.66 25.94
N GLY A 665 -34.88 -7.40 25.45
CA GLY A 665 -36.21 -7.49 26.09
C GLY A 665 -37.06 -6.22 25.94
N ARG A 666 -36.85 -5.40 24.87
CA ARG A 666 -37.54 -4.13 24.63
C ARG A 666 -38.39 -4.15 23.34
N PRO A 667 -39.29 -5.13 23.12
CA PRO A 667 -40.01 -5.30 21.85
C PRO A 667 -40.90 -4.10 21.48
N HIS A 668 -41.43 -3.37 22.43
CA HIS A 668 -42.21 -2.14 22.17
C HIS A 668 -41.30 -1.03 21.59
N ALA A 669 -40.04 -0.93 21.99
CA ALA A 669 -39.11 0.03 21.40
C ALA A 669 -38.80 -0.31 19.93
N ALA A 670 -38.58 -1.58 19.63
CA ALA A 670 -38.39 -2.09 18.28
C ALA A 670 -39.59 -1.76 17.36
N LEU A 671 -40.80 -2.01 17.83
CA LEU A 671 -42.02 -1.69 17.06
C LEU A 671 -42.23 -0.19 16.84
N ARG A 672 -41.86 0.66 17.79
CA ARG A 672 -41.87 2.12 17.60
C ARG A 672 -40.86 2.56 16.53
N LEU A 673 -39.67 2.05 16.56
CA LEU A 673 -38.60 2.37 15.61
C LEU A 673 -39.00 2.03 14.18
N LEU A 674 -39.62 0.85 13.98
CA LEU A 674 -39.96 0.35 12.64
C LEU A 674 -41.33 0.84 12.14
N ARG A 675 -42.07 1.64 12.93
CA ARG A 675 -43.47 2.07 12.61
C ARG A 675 -43.58 2.76 11.27
N GLY A 676 -42.61 3.60 10.93
CA GLY A 676 -42.58 4.38 9.68
C GLY A 676 -42.38 3.57 8.41
N TYR A 677 -41.86 2.33 8.53
CA TYR A 677 -41.50 1.48 7.39
C TYR A 677 -42.51 0.35 7.11
N ARG A 678 -43.59 0.26 7.88
CA ARG A 678 -44.61 -0.83 7.77
C ARG A 678 -45.42 -0.78 6.48
N ALA A 679 -45.40 0.32 5.76
CA ALA A 679 -46.09 0.51 4.48
C ALA A 679 -45.08 1.01 3.44
N GLY A 680 -45.27 0.64 2.19
CA GLY A 680 -44.42 1.08 1.10
C GLY A 680 -43.27 0.09 0.77
N ASP A 681 -42.27 0.59 0.07
CA ASP A 681 -41.18 -0.18 -0.54
C ASP A 681 -40.33 -0.98 0.47
N PHE A 682 -40.27 -0.55 1.74
CA PHE A 682 -39.45 -1.16 2.77
C PHE A 682 -40.19 -2.13 3.72
N ALA A 683 -41.50 -2.34 3.47
CA ALA A 683 -42.29 -3.20 4.32
C ALA A 683 -41.76 -4.66 4.43
N ALA A 684 -41.22 -5.17 3.35
CA ALA A 684 -40.65 -6.51 3.30
C ALA A 684 -39.39 -6.66 4.20
N LEU A 685 -38.54 -5.63 4.28
CA LEU A 685 -37.32 -5.65 5.10
C LEU A 685 -37.62 -5.59 6.61
N THR A 686 -38.73 -4.96 6.99
CA THR A 686 -39.13 -4.76 8.40
C THR A 686 -40.08 -5.84 8.92
N ALA A 687 -40.62 -6.70 8.04
CA ALA A 687 -41.62 -7.72 8.36
C ALA A 687 -41.14 -8.72 9.43
N VAL A 688 -39.91 -9.25 9.28
CA VAL A 688 -39.35 -10.25 10.19
C VAL A 688 -39.07 -9.68 11.58
N PRO A 689 -38.34 -8.55 11.74
CA PRO A 689 -38.12 -7.98 13.07
C PRO A 689 -39.43 -7.53 13.75
N CYS A 690 -40.45 -7.04 13.00
CA CYS A 690 -41.76 -6.76 13.56
C CYS A 690 -42.44 -8.06 14.06
N ALA A 691 -42.38 -9.13 13.29
CA ALA A 691 -42.93 -10.43 13.71
C ALA A 691 -42.24 -10.97 14.98
N ARG A 692 -40.90 -10.90 15.05
CA ARG A 692 -40.11 -11.29 16.24
C ARG A 692 -40.48 -10.45 17.47
N ALA A 693 -40.69 -9.13 17.27
CA ALA A 693 -41.16 -8.26 18.37
C ALA A 693 -42.57 -8.66 18.87
N HIS A 694 -43.51 -8.99 17.96
CA HIS A 694 -44.84 -9.47 18.32
C HIS A 694 -44.78 -10.86 18.96
N ILE A 695 -43.92 -11.77 18.50
CA ILE A 695 -43.69 -13.06 19.15
C ILE A 695 -43.24 -12.89 20.61
N ALA A 696 -42.28 -11.96 20.85
CA ALA A 696 -41.81 -11.62 22.18
C ALA A 696 -42.91 -11.08 23.10
N LEU A 697 -43.92 -10.39 22.50
CA LEU A 697 -45.11 -9.88 23.17
C LEU A 697 -46.26 -10.94 23.29
N LYS A 698 -46.05 -12.16 22.78
CA LYS A 698 -47.05 -13.22 22.69
C LYS A 698 -48.29 -12.87 21.81
N ASP A 699 -48.16 -11.89 20.95
CA ASP A 699 -49.21 -11.52 19.99
C ASP A 699 -48.97 -12.23 18.64
N LEU A 700 -49.38 -13.50 18.60
CA LEU A 700 -49.12 -14.35 17.45
C LEU A 700 -49.92 -13.99 16.21
N ARG A 701 -51.11 -13.32 16.36
CA ARG A 701 -51.90 -12.82 15.22
C ARG A 701 -51.16 -11.70 14.47
N SER A 702 -50.76 -10.68 15.21
CA SER A 702 -49.97 -9.59 14.63
C SER A 702 -48.64 -10.03 14.06
N ALA A 703 -47.99 -11.02 14.69
CA ALA A 703 -46.76 -11.63 14.17
C ALA A 703 -46.94 -12.29 12.80
N GLN A 704 -48.06 -13.06 12.66
CA GLN A 704 -48.41 -13.74 11.42
C GLN A 704 -48.77 -12.71 10.30
N ASP A 705 -49.51 -11.65 10.65
CA ASP A 705 -49.84 -10.59 9.72
C ASP A 705 -48.59 -9.88 9.16
N CYS A 706 -47.55 -9.66 9.97
CA CYS A 706 -46.32 -9.03 9.55
C CYS A 706 -45.62 -9.84 8.44
N ILE A 707 -45.53 -11.15 8.53
CA ILE A 707 -44.79 -12.00 7.56
C ILE A 707 -45.66 -12.45 6.38
N ARG A 708 -46.98 -12.27 6.41
CA ARG A 708 -47.89 -12.74 5.36
C ARG A 708 -47.50 -12.27 3.96
N GLY A 709 -47.15 -11.00 3.83
CA GLY A 709 -46.76 -10.40 2.55
C GLY A 709 -45.47 -11.04 2.00
N VAL A 710 -44.47 -11.26 2.84
CA VAL A 710 -43.18 -11.87 2.42
C VAL A 710 -43.38 -13.34 2.02
N LEU A 711 -44.27 -14.05 2.67
CA LEU A 711 -44.56 -15.47 2.37
C LEU A 711 -45.42 -15.65 1.10
N ALA A 712 -46.27 -14.66 0.76
CA ALA A 712 -47.19 -14.72 -0.37
C ALA A 712 -46.53 -14.28 -1.69
N THR A 713 -45.63 -13.30 -1.63
CA THR A 713 -44.92 -12.77 -2.79
C THR A 713 -43.42 -13.05 -2.64
N ALA A 714 -42.86 -13.79 -3.61
CA ALA A 714 -41.42 -13.81 -3.80
C ALA A 714 -40.99 -12.42 -4.30
N SER A 715 -40.99 -11.42 -3.38
CA SER A 715 -40.63 -10.05 -3.73
C SER A 715 -39.14 -10.03 -4.14
N PRO A 716 -38.78 -9.53 -5.30
CA PRO A 716 -37.38 -9.38 -5.70
C PRO A 716 -36.58 -8.55 -4.68
N GLN A 717 -37.24 -7.66 -3.94
CA GLN A 717 -36.63 -6.78 -2.95
C GLN A 717 -36.32 -7.47 -1.60
N ALA A 718 -37.02 -8.56 -1.27
CA ALA A 718 -36.88 -9.22 0.03
C ALA A 718 -35.65 -10.16 0.12
N GLY A 719 -35.08 -10.58 -0.99
CA GLY A 719 -33.96 -11.54 -1.00
C GLY A 719 -34.28 -12.90 -0.40
N ARG A 720 -33.48 -13.92 -0.70
CA ARG A 720 -33.65 -15.30 -0.18
C ARG A 720 -33.48 -15.35 1.34
N VAL A 721 -32.59 -14.55 1.93
CA VAL A 721 -32.34 -14.52 3.38
C VAL A 721 -33.60 -14.08 4.14
N THR A 722 -34.27 -13.02 3.70
CA THR A 722 -35.49 -12.52 4.33
C THR A 722 -36.64 -13.54 4.24
N LEU A 723 -36.74 -14.25 3.11
CA LEU A 723 -37.74 -15.31 2.96
C LEU A 723 -37.45 -16.49 3.89
N VAL A 724 -36.20 -16.92 4.03
CA VAL A 724 -35.79 -17.96 5.01
C VAL A 724 -36.12 -17.53 6.42
N ASP A 725 -35.80 -16.29 6.81
CA ASP A 725 -36.10 -15.73 8.13
C ASP A 725 -37.62 -15.66 8.39
N ALA A 726 -38.42 -15.27 7.39
CA ALA A 726 -39.86 -15.22 7.48
C ALA A 726 -40.46 -16.63 7.66
N LEU A 727 -39.95 -17.63 6.95
CA LEU A 727 -40.37 -19.03 7.10
C LEU A 727 -40.03 -19.58 8.48
N LEU A 728 -38.83 -19.25 9.00
CA LEU A 728 -38.42 -19.64 10.36
C LEU A 728 -39.30 -18.96 11.45
N CYS A 729 -39.64 -17.68 11.27
CA CYS A 729 -40.61 -17.00 12.13
C CYS A 729 -42.00 -17.65 12.05
N GLY A 730 -42.46 -17.98 10.87
CA GLY A 730 -43.72 -18.71 10.67
C GLY A 730 -43.74 -20.07 11.33
N ALA A 731 -42.61 -20.81 11.25
CA ALA A 731 -42.48 -22.08 11.97
C ALA A 731 -42.53 -21.88 13.50
N GLN A 732 -41.93 -20.83 14.02
CA GLN A 732 -41.96 -20.49 15.45
C GLN A 732 -43.40 -20.12 15.91
N ILE A 733 -44.11 -19.31 15.10
CA ILE A 733 -45.51 -18.98 15.37
C ILE A 733 -46.37 -20.24 15.39
N ALA A 734 -46.22 -21.13 14.39
CA ALA A 734 -46.97 -22.41 14.35
C ALA A 734 -46.66 -23.30 15.56
N GLN A 735 -45.41 -23.39 16.00
CA GLN A 735 -45.02 -24.13 17.19
C GLN A 735 -45.67 -23.55 18.47
N LEU A 736 -45.69 -22.23 18.61
CA LEU A 736 -46.31 -21.53 19.74
C LEU A 736 -47.85 -21.62 19.70
N SER A 737 -48.43 -21.87 18.54
CA SER A 737 -49.87 -22.12 18.32
C SER A 737 -50.24 -23.59 18.43
N GLU A 738 -49.34 -24.44 18.90
CA GLU A 738 -49.52 -25.90 19.07
C GLU A 738 -49.82 -26.66 17.76
N ASP A 739 -49.34 -26.14 16.60
CA ASP A 739 -49.44 -26.78 15.28
C ASP A 739 -48.07 -27.28 14.81
N PRO A 740 -47.59 -28.47 15.28
CA PRO A 740 -46.27 -28.96 14.90
C PRO A 740 -46.17 -29.40 13.44
N GLY A 741 -47.31 -29.77 12.82
CA GLY A 741 -47.34 -30.15 11.40
C GLY A 741 -46.97 -28.97 10.48
N ARG A 742 -47.61 -27.83 10.72
CA ARG A 742 -47.32 -26.59 9.99
C ARG A 742 -45.93 -26.06 10.30
N ALA A 743 -45.45 -26.17 11.55
CA ALA A 743 -44.09 -25.79 11.92
C ALA A 743 -43.06 -26.59 11.13
N LEU A 744 -43.26 -27.93 11.00
CA LEU A 744 -42.38 -28.81 10.25
C LEU A 744 -42.37 -28.49 8.75
N GLU A 745 -43.54 -28.25 8.16
CA GLU A 745 -43.67 -27.86 6.76
C GLU A 745 -42.90 -26.59 6.45
N MET A 746 -43.02 -25.56 7.29
CA MET A 746 -42.31 -24.30 7.13
C MET A 746 -40.79 -24.45 7.30
N LEU A 747 -40.34 -25.31 8.23
CA LEU A 747 -38.92 -25.61 8.39
C LEU A 747 -38.33 -26.31 7.15
N ILE A 748 -39.04 -27.31 6.61
CA ILE A 748 -38.60 -27.99 5.37
C ILE A 748 -38.49 -26.99 4.23
N ARG A 749 -39.53 -26.15 4.07
CA ARG A 749 -39.52 -25.11 3.03
C ARG A 749 -38.38 -24.08 3.22
N ALA A 750 -38.08 -23.70 4.46
CA ALA A 750 -36.95 -22.83 4.78
C ALA A 750 -35.62 -23.46 4.33
N MET A 751 -35.41 -24.74 4.60
CA MET A 751 -34.21 -25.48 4.17
C MET A 751 -34.10 -25.60 2.65
N GLU A 752 -35.22 -25.82 1.95
CA GLU A 752 -35.27 -25.88 0.48
C GLU A 752 -34.91 -24.54 -0.15
N VAL A 753 -35.41 -23.42 0.42
CA VAL A 753 -35.06 -22.06 -0.03
C VAL A 753 -33.60 -21.74 0.27
N ALA A 754 -33.09 -22.18 1.42
CA ALA A 754 -31.72 -21.94 1.86
C ALA A 754 -30.67 -22.66 0.98
N ARG A 755 -31.01 -23.83 0.42
CA ARG A 755 -30.14 -24.68 -0.42
C ARG A 755 -28.79 -25.01 0.20
N GLY A 756 -28.66 -25.00 1.53
CA GLY A 756 -27.38 -25.15 2.23
C GLY A 756 -26.41 -23.98 2.11
N GLU A 757 -26.80 -22.87 1.52
CA GLU A 757 -25.99 -21.66 1.35
C GLU A 757 -26.27 -20.62 2.44
N ILE A 758 -27.52 -20.54 2.92
CA ILE A 758 -27.97 -19.58 3.94
C ILE A 758 -28.06 -20.33 5.28
N ILE A 759 -27.13 -20.08 6.16
CA ILE A 759 -26.98 -20.85 7.42
C ILE A 759 -27.28 -20.00 8.67
N LEU A 760 -26.86 -18.73 8.68
CA LEU A 760 -26.96 -17.87 9.85
C LEU A 760 -28.37 -17.78 10.47
N PRO A 761 -29.48 -17.65 9.70
CA PRO A 761 -30.82 -17.64 10.26
C PRO A 761 -31.17 -18.89 11.07
N PHE A 762 -30.70 -20.09 10.62
CA PHE A 762 -30.93 -21.35 11.31
C PHE A 762 -30.12 -21.45 12.61
N VAL A 763 -28.91 -20.92 12.65
CA VAL A 763 -28.10 -20.89 13.88
C VAL A 763 -28.82 -20.11 14.97
N ARG A 764 -29.42 -18.96 14.62
CA ARG A 764 -30.13 -18.10 15.59
C ARG A 764 -31.36 -18.71 16.26
N VAL A 765 -32.03 -19.65 15.59
CA VAL A 765 -33.30 -20.22 16.07
C VAL A 765 -33.21 -21.70 16.43
N ARG A 766 -32.04 -22.32 16.41
CA ARG A 766 -31.83 -23.74 16.65
C ARG A 766 -32.43 -24.20 17.99
N ASP A 767 -32.22 -23.43 19.04
CA ASP A 767 -32.65 -23.75 20.38
C ASP A 767 -34.19 -23.79 20.48
N VAL A 768 -34.88 -22.92 19.73
CA VAL A 768 -36.36 -22.89 19.69
C VAL A 768 -36.94 -24.17 19.16
N PHE A 769 -36.27 -24.83 18.21
CA PHE A 769 -36.78 -26.04 17.55
C PHE A 769 -36.18 -27.35 18.06
N THR A 770 -35.35 -27.35 19.11
CA THR A 770 -34.69 -28.55 19.65
C THR A 770 -35.68 -29.70 19.92
N GLY A 771 -36.82 -29.42 20.56
CA GLY A 771 -37.82 -30.42 20.85
C GLY A 771 -38.57 -30.97 19.62
N LEU A 772 -38.74 -30.15 18.57
CA LEU A 772 -39.35 -30.57 17.30
C LEU A 772 -38.34 -31.41 16.49
N LEU A 773 -37.09 -31.00 16.41
CA LEU A 773 -36.04 -31.72 15.72
C LEU A 773 -35.75 -33.10 16.35
N ALA A 774 -35.80 -33.21 17.67
CA ALA A 774 -35.64 -34.48 18.35
C ALA A 774 -36.72 -35.55 17.95
N ARG A 775 -37.93 -35.06 17.62
CA ARG A 775 -39.04 -35.93 17.17
C ARG A 775 -38.96 -36.25 15.66
N HIS A 776 -38.18 -35.51 14.88
CA HIS A 776 -38.05 -35.67 13.44
C HIS A 776 -36.57 -35.78 12.99
N PRO A 777 -35.89 -36.93 13.20
CA PRO A 777 -34.49 -37.13 12.96
C PRO A 777 -34.08 -36.87 11.48
N ALA A 778 -34.94 -37.15 10.52
CA ALA A 778 -34.71 -36.91 9.11
C ALA A 778 -34.60 -35.41 8.77
N VAL A 779 -35.33 -34.56 9.49
CA VAL A 779 -35.25 -33.10 9.34
C VAL A 779 -34.05 -32.55 10.12
N ALA A 780 -33.80 -33.09 11.32
CA ALA A 780 -32.63 -32.76 12.12
C ALA A 780 -31.30 -33.03 11.37
N GLY A 781 -31.20 -34.15 10.63
CA GLY A 781 -30.04 -34.48 9.82
C GLY A 781 -29.81 -33.56 8.59
N ARG A 782 -30.84 -32.82 8.19
CA ARG A 782 -30.75 -31.81 7.11
C ARG A 782 -30.59 -30.36 7.61
N TRP A 783 -30.56 -30.19 8.96
CA TRP A 783 -30.42 -28.85 9.55
C TRP A 783 -29.10 -28.19 9.12
N PRO A 784 -29.11 -27.00 8.57
CA PRO A 784 -27.89 -26.32 8.16
C PRO A 784 -26.96 -26.06 9.34
N VAL A 785 -25.71 -26.46 9.21
CA VAL A 785 -24.67 -26.29 10.24
C VAL A 785 -23.53 -25.47 9.61
N PRO A 786 -22.92 -24.51 10.32
CA PRO A 786 -21.75 -23.83 9.86
C PRO A 786 -20.67 -24.82 9.44
N ARG A 787 -20.03 -24.60 8.29
CA ARG A 787 -18.85 -25.34 7.90
C ARG A 787 -17.70 -24.86 8.78
N THR A 788 -17.42 -25.58 9.84
CA THR A 788 -16.20 -25.38 10.62
C THR A 788 -15.02 -25.68 9.71
N GLY A 789 -14.41 -24.66 9.16
CA GLY A 789 -13.10 -24.74 8.56
C GLY A 789 -12.12 -25.17 9.63
N SER A 790 -11.30 -26.22 9.32
CA SER A 790 -10.13 -26.73 10.04
C SER A 790 -10.11 -26.47 11.55
N GLN A 791 -10.01 -27.55 12.31
CA GLN A 791 -9.73 -27.50 13.76
C GLN A 791 -8.62 -26.47 14.01
N PRO A 792 -8.73 -25.60 15.00
CA PRO A 792 -7.64 -24.72 15.39
C PRO A 792 -6.45 -25.63 15.75
N GLU A 793 -5.30 -25.36 15.16
CA GLU A 793 -4.05 -25.96 15.61
C GLU A 793 -3.93 -25.72 17.12
N PRO A 794 -3.51 -26.71 17.91
CA PRO A 794 -3.32 -26.55 19.35
C PRO A 794 -2.13 -25.62 19.56
N GLY A 795 -2.38 -24.31 19.75
CA GLY A 795 -1.36 -23.27 19.88
C GLY A 795 -1.81 -21.89 19.39
N ALA A 796 -2.96 -21.77 18.73
CA ALA A 796 -3.54 -20.47 18.44
C ALA A 796 -4.05 -19.86 19.76
N GLU A 797 -3.29 -18.89 20.28
CA GLU A 797 -3.70 -18.06 21.40
C GLU A 797 -5.11 -17.53 21.12
N SER A 798 -5.99 -17.79 22.07
CA SER A 798 -7.34 -17.24 22.12
C SER A 798 -7.24 -15.73 21.91
N VAL A 799 -7.97 -15.22 20.91
CA VAL A 799 -8.17 -13.78 20.68
C VAL A 799 -8.45 -13.15 22.04
N PRO A 800 -7.68 -12.16 22.49
CA PRO A 800 -8.05 -11.44 23.68
C PRO A 800 -9.43 -10.85 23.42
N ALA A 801 -10.43 -11.29 24.17
CA ALA A 801 -11.68 -10.57 24.33
C ALA A 801 -11.30 -9.12 24.62
N PHE A 802 -11.96 -8.14 24.00
CA PHE A 802 -11.87 -6.75 24.44
C PHE A 802 -11.89 -6.77 25.96
N PRO A 803 -10.91 -6.15 26.64
CA PRO A 803 -10.81 -6.29 28.06
C PRO A 803 -12.16 -5.94 28.68
N ALA A 804 -12.77 -6.94 29.30
CA ALA A 804 -14.09 -6.85 29.94
C ALA A 804 -14.09 -5.92 31.17
N ASP A 805 -13.01 -5.17 31.38
CA ASP A 805 -12.72 -4.43 32.60
C ASP A 805 -13.01 -2.92 32.53
N LEU A 806 -13.54 -2.41 31.42
CA LEU A 806 -13.99 -1.01 31.41
C LEU A 806 -15.53 -1.00 31.55
N PRO A 807 -16.04 -0.44 32.64
CA PRO A 807 -17.51 -0.33 32.88
C PRO A 807 -18.19 0.60 31.84
N ASP A 808 -17.42 1.45 31.11
CA ASP A 808 -17.89 2.33 30.06
C ASP A 808 -16.82 2.39 28.96
N PRO A 809 -16.99 1.70 27.79
CA PRO A 809 -15.97 1.66 26.76
C PRO A 809 -15.79 3.03 26.10
N LEU A 810 -14.56 3.29 25.59
CA LEU A 810 -14.26 4.49 24.82
C LEU A 810 -14.98 4.47 23.48
N THR A 811 -15.59 5.58 23.11
CA THR A 811 -16.16 5.77 21.77
C THR A 811 -15.05 5.90 20.72
N GLN A 812 -15.38 5.72 19.43
CA GLN A 812 -14.42 5.87 18.33
C GLN A 812 -13.79 7.29 18.30
N ARG A 813 -14.61 8.32 18.58
CA ARG A 813 -14.12 9.71 18.71
C ARG A 813 -13.14 9.87 19.89
N GLU A 814 -13.46 9.28 21.02
CA GLU A 814 -12.57 9.29 22.19
C GLU A 814 -11.27 8.52 21.92
N LEU A 815 -11.32 7.40 21.18
CA LEU A 815 -10.14 6.67 20.75
C LEU A 815 -9.27 7.48 19.78
N THR A 816 -9.88 8.20 18.85
CA THR A 816 -9.16 9.10 17.93
C THR A 816 -8.47 10.22 18.71
N VAL A 817 -9.19 10.88 19.61
CA VAL A 817 -8.60 11.91 20.48
C VAL A 817 -7.51 11.34 21.38
N LEU A 818 -7.68 10.11 21.90
CA LEU A 818 -6.71 9.43 22.75
C LEU A 818 -5.41 9.11 21.98
N ARG A 819 -5.49 8.71 20.73
CA ARG A 819 -4.32 8.49 19.85
C ARG A 819 -3.54 9.79 19.63
N LEU A 820 -4.23 10.90 19.38
CA LEU A 820 -3.60 12.20 19.25
C LEU A 820 -3.06 12.73 20.59
N LEU A 821 -3.69 12.38 21.72
CA LEU A 821 -3.12 12.61 23.05
C LEU A 821 -1.84 11.83 23.31
N ALA A 822 -1.56 10.77 22.58
CA ALA A 822 -0.29 10.05 22.69
C ALA A 822 0.86 10.69 21.91
N THR A 823 0.57 11.65 21.03
CA THR A 823 1.56 12.46 20.31
C THR A 823 2.01 13.65 21.17
N SER A 824 2.85 14.55 20.65
CA SER A 824 3.24 15.80 21.32
C SER A 824 2.23 16.96 21.16
N MET A 825 1.14 16.77 20.42
CA MET A 825 0.17 17.81 20.08
C MET A 825 -0.54 18.39 21.30
N SER A 826 -0.72 19.70 21.33
CA SER A 826 -1.55 20.40 22.32
C SER A 826 -3.05 20.17 22.05
N ILE A 827 -3.90 20.49 23.02
CA ILE A 827 -5.37 20.37 22.83
C ILE A 827 -5.88 21.28 21.69
N ILE A 828 -5.19 22.40 21.45
CA ILE A 828 -5.53 23.33 20.36
C ILE A 828 -5.18 22.68 19.01
N GLU A 829 -3.98 22.13 18.86
CA GLU A 829 -3.56 21.42 17.65
C GLU A 829 -4.42 20.18 17.38
N ILE A 830 -4.81 19.43 18.41
CA ILE A 830 -5.76 18.31 18.28
C ILE A 830 -7.14 18.80 17.81
N ALA A 831 -7.57 19.97 18.28
CA ALA A 831 -8.84 20.55 17.84
C ALA A 831 -8.79 20.97 16.37
N ASP A 832 -7.67 21.56 15.93
CA ASP A 832 -7.41 21.94 14.55
C ASP A 832 -7.31 20.71 13.67
N GLU A 833 -6.54 19.68 14.07
CA GLU A 833 -6.37 18.41 13.35
C GLU A 833 -7.70 17.67 13.12
N LEU A 834 -8.56 17.68 14.13
CA LEU A 834 -9.87 17.00 14.06
C LEU A 834 -11.00 17.90 13.54
N CYS A 835 -10.71 19.14 13.15
CA CYS A 835 -11.70 20.15 12.76
C CYS A 835 -12.84 20.32 13.79
N LEU A 836 -12.49 20.28 15.08
CA LEU A 836 -13.40 20.40 16.20
C LEU A 836 -13.14 21.69 17.00
N SER A 837 -14.15 22.14 17.77
CA SER A 837 -13.89 23.22 18.73
C SER A 837 -12.99 22.72 19.86
N VAL A 838 -12.13 23.59 20.39
CA VAL A 838 -11.27 23.30 21.56
C VAL A 838 -12.10 22.80 22.76
N ASN A 839 -13.31 23.32 22.93
CA ASN A 839 -14.25 22.88 23.97
C ASN A 839 -14.74 21.45 23.73
N THR A 840 -15.00 21.07 22.47
CA THR A 840 -15.40 19.71 22.12
C THR A 840 -14.28 18.72 22.43
N VAL A 841 -13.03 19.04 22.07
CA VAL A 841 -11.86 18.20 22.41
C VAL A 841 -11.66 18.10 23.91
N LYS A 842 -11.79 19.18 24.66
CA LYS A 842 -11.74 19.16 26.13
C LYS A 842 -12.82 18.26 26.74
N THR A 843 -14.03 18.23 26.16
CA THR A 843 -15.11 17.35 26.61
C THR A 843 -14.77 15.89 26.35
N HIS A 844 -14.21 15.55 25.20
CA HIS A 844 -13.74 14.20 24.90
C HIS A 844 -12.57 13.79 25.83
N VAL A 845 -11.62 14.68 26.09
CA VAL A 845 -10.50 14.42 27.03
C VAL A 845 -11.03 14.16 28.44
N ALA A 846 -11.99 14.93 28.91
CA ALA A 846 -12.63 14.71 30.22
C ALA A 846 -13.37 13.36 30.28
N ALA A 847 -14.06 12.97 29.20
CA ALA A 847 -14.70 11.67 29.09
C ALA A 847 -13.68 10.53 29.08
N ILE A 848 -12.58 10.67 28.32
CA ILE A 848 -11.46 9.70 28.31
C ILE A 848 -10.86 9.52 29.70
N TYR A 849 -10.56 10.62 30.40
CA TYR A 849 -9.99 10.53 31.75
C TYR A 849 -10.93 9.85 32.74
N ARG A 850 -12.22 10.10 32.64
CA ARG A 850 -13.24 9.43 33.48
C ARG A 850 -13.31 7.93 33.17
N LYS A 851 -13.28 7.55 31.90
CA LYS A 851 -13.42 6.15 31.45
C LYS A 851 -12.15 5.32 31.69
N LEU A 852 -10.96 5.94 31.63
CA LEU A 852 -9.67 5.30 31.85
C LEU A 852 -9.10 5.47 33.27
N PRO A 853 -9.89 5.80 34.30
CA PRO A 853 -9.52 6.34 35.61
C PRO A 853 -8.15 7.05 35.64
N ALA A 854 -8.03 8.11 34.84
CA ALA A 854 -6.81 8.89 34.72
C ALA A 854 -7.02 10.35 35.12
N THR A 855 -6.01 10.96 35.75
CA THR A 855 -6.07 12.40 36.17
C THR A 855 -5.24 13.29 35.24
N ARG A 856 -4.33 12.72 34.47
CA ARG A 856 -3.41 13.44 33.58
C ARG A 856 -3.28 12.73 32.24
N ARG A 857 -2.87 13.49 31.20
CA ARG A 857 -2.62 13.01 29.86
C ARG A 857 -1.72 11.76 29.84
N ARG A 858 -0.59 11.80 30.55
CA ARG A 858 0.36 10.69 30.63
C ARG A 858 -0.25 9.43 31.21
N ASP A 859 -1.09 9.59 32.26
CA ASP A 859 -1.75 8.45 32.92
C ASP A 859 -2.78 7.79 31.98
N ALA A 860 -3.55 8.61 31.24
CA ALA A 860 -4.52 8.12 30.27
C ALA A 860 -3.86 7.34 29.12
N VAL A 861 -2.75 7.85 28.59
CA VAL A 861 -1.97 7.19 27.53
C VAL A 861 -1.34 5.89 28.05
N LEU A 862 -0.77 5.90 29.25
CA LEU A 862 -0.17 4.70 29.85
C LEU A 862 -1.25 3.62 30.08
N ARG A 863 -2.42 4.03 30.62
CA ARG A 863 -3.53 3.12 30.88
C ARG A 863 -4.12 2.55 29.60
N ALA A 864 -4.21 3.38 28.55
CA ALA A 864 -4.65 2.95 27.23
C ALA A 864 -3.72 1.89 26.62
N ARG A 865 -2.41 2.06 26.78
CA ARG A 865 -1.41 1.06 26.33
C ARG A 865 -1.51 -0.24 27.14
N GLN A 866 -1.71 -0.16 28.46
CA GLN A 866 -1.90 -1.34 29.31
C GLN A 866 -3.17 -2.13 28.96
N LEU A 867 -4.18 -1.44 28.46
CA LEU A 867 -5.47 -2.02 28.02
C LEU A 867 -5.50 -2.34 26.52
N GLU A 868 -4.35 -2.23 25.82
CA GLU A 868 -4.22 -2.49 24.38
C GLU A 868 -5.23 -1.72 23.50
N LEU A 869 -5.60 -0.50 23.92
CA LEU A 869 -6.54 0.38 23.20
C LEU A 869 -5.85 1.26 22.14
N MET A 870 -4.53 1.18 22.04
CA MET A 870 -3.72 2.02 21.12
C MET A 870 -2.59 1.22 20.51
#